data_2db34668ce6153b1fb6a43f8e61dfccf
#
_entry.id   2db34668ce6153b1fb6a43f8e61dfccf
#
_cell.length_a   1.000
_cell.length_b   1.000
_cell.length_c   1.000
_cell.angle_alpha   90.00
_cell.angle_beta   90.00
_cell.angle_gamma   90.00
#
_symmetry.space_group_name_H-M   'P 1'
#
loop_
_entity.id
_entity.type
_entity.pdbx_description
1 polymer ?
#
loop_
_entity_poly.entity_id
_entity_poly.type
_entity_poly.pdbx_seq_one_letter_code
_entity_poly.pdbx_strand_id
1 'polypeptide(L)'
;MKKLVVGILAHVDSGKTTLSEAMLYTAGKIRKLGRVDHKDAYLDTDAQERERGITIFSKQAVFTYDGMEITLLDTPGHVDFSAEMERTLQVLDYAILVINGVDGVQSHTDTLWKLLKRYEIPTFIFVNKMDMDGADKDAVFQNIRKKLDGDCVDFSSGDRDEQIAMADERLLDTYLDSGMVEVEDIIEAILDRKIFPCFWGSALKLSGVQELLDAMNTYMVMPAYNAEFGGRIFKISRDAKGERLTYMKVTGGSLKCREQIEGTEGKVNQIRIYSGARYETVEEASAGTVCAVTGLGETSAGQGVGCEQENVFAGLEPVLSYKVSYPEDKDAVVVLRDIRQLEEEEPELHVEFAQETGEIFVKVMGQVQLQVLTQIVKDRFGYLISFGMGRIIYKETLAEPVMGVGHFEPLRHYAEVHLLMEPLEPGSGMQFDTICSEDVLDKNWQRLILTHLEEKEYRGVLTGAPITDMKITVTAGRAHQKHTEGGDFRQATYRAVRQGLMMGECRLLEPVYAFRLEIPTEMTGRAMNDITRMHGRFAQPEIEGEMSILTGTAPVATMQEYQQDVTAYTRGQGKLSCTLQGYEPCHNEDEVLAASTYDPELDLANPASSVFCAHGAGYIVDWYDVYDMMHVKEDPGFALAGMEDVLRNITSEPTEADEDNRKRMARERQDAGVPVYDEKELEDIFVRTYGSNSRENAAYNKAGFNRYNKGVSEADWYVKKAAEHGKSKTTGAQTLSAGSKTADTGIARPGAYRKQKGEKEYLLVDGYNVIFAWDDLKALAAVNIDSARDKLIDIMSNYQGYVGCELILVFDAYKVKQNPGSITKHGNIHVVYTKEAETADMYIEKTTHELGRKYKVTVASSDGLEQLIIMGQGALRMSSRGLREEVERVNQILRNDYLK
;
A
#
# COMPACT_ATOMS: atom_id res chain seq x y z
N MET A 1 18.86 23.19 -27.33
CA MET A 1 17.41 23.37 -27.32
C MET A 1 16.96 23.04 -25.93
N LYS A 2 16.24 23.96 -25.24
CA LYS A 2 15.69 23.71 -23.87
C LYS A 2 14.60 22.67 -24.01
N LYS A 3 14.60 21.60 -23.19
CA LYS A 3 13.52 20.65 -23.11
C LYS A 3 12.81 20.81 -21.78
N LEU A 4 11.50 21.02 -21.80
CA LEU A 4 10.70 21.28 -20.62
C LEU A 4 9.42 20.46 -20.63
N VAL A 5 9.03 19.94 -19.48
CA VAL A 5 7.76 19.24 -19.26
C VAL A 5 6.83 20.18 -18.49
N VAL A 6 5.76 20.60 -19.15
CA VAL A 6 4.83 21.59 -18.62
C VAL A 6 3.43 20.97 -18.49
N GLY A 7 2.87 20.99 -17.30
CA GLY A 7 1.50 20.52 -17.04
C GLY A 7 0.48 21.65 -17.11
N ILE A 8 -0.68 21.40 -17.70
CA ILE A 8 -1.82 22.31 -17.61
C ILE A 8 -2.85 21.74 -16.65
N LEU A 9 -3.14 22.52 -15.62
CA LEU A 9 -4.08 22.17 -14.56
C LEU A 9 -5.21 23.19 -14.50
N ALA A 10 -6.41 22.74 -14.21
CA ALA A 10 -7.56 23.61 -14.10
C ALA A 10 -8.73 22.92 -13.39
N HIS A 11 -9.61 23.71 -12.80
CA HIS A 11 -10.96 23.23 -12.49
C HIS A 11 -11.74 22.94 -13.79
N VAL A 12 -12.74 22.09 -13.69
CA VAL A 12 -13.66 21.75 -14.81
C VAL A 12 -14.19 23.05 -15.45
N ASP A 13 -14.33 23.05 -16.76
CA ASP A 13 -14.83 24.18 -17.57
C ASP A 13 -14.00 25.47 -17.54
N SER A 14 -12.81 25.51 -16.92
CA SER A 14 -11.92 26.69 -16.99
C SER A 14 -11.27 26.90 -18.36
N GLY A 15 -11.39 25.91 -19.27
CA GLY A 15 -10.90 26.00 -20.64
C GLY A 15 -9.46 25.52 -20.82
N LYS A 16 -9.05 24.53 -20.00
CA LYS A 16 -7.73 23.88 -20.03
C LYS A 16 -7.37 23.33 -21.41
N THR A 17 -8.16 22.40 -21.96
CA THR A 17 -7.94 21.83 -23.29
C THR A 17 -7.99 22.89 -24.38
N THR A 18 -8.82 23.92 -24.23
CA THR A 18 -8.86 25.06 -25.16
C THR A 18 -7.55 25.84 -25.15
N LEU A 19 -6.93 26.04 -23.98
CA LEU A 19 -5.61 26.69 -23.87
C LEU A 19 -4.52 25.80 -24.48
N SER A 20 -4.54 24.50 -24.21
CA SER A 20 -3.63 23.52 -24.83
C SER A 20 -3.68 23.59 -26.36
N GLU A 21 -4.88 23.58 -26.93
CA GLU A 21 -5.10 23.72 -28.38
C GLU A 21 -4.60 25.09 -28.92
N ALA A 22 -4.85 26.15 -28.17
CA ALA A 22 -4.41 27.52 -28.54
C ALA A 22 -2.87 27.61 -28.56
N MET A 23 -2.18 27.03 -27.58
CA MET A 23 -0.72 26.97 -27.55
C MET A 23 -0.15 26.18 -28.73
N LEU A 24 -0.71 25.00 -29.03
CA LEU A 24 -0.33 24.16 -30.17
C LEU A 24 -0.55 24.86 -31.50
N TYR A 25 -1.65 25.61 -31.63
CA TYR A 25 -1.96 26.39 -32.83
C TYR A 25 -1.00 27.58 -33.01
N THR A 26 -0.76 28.34 -31.95
CA THR A 26 0.15 29.50 -31.94
C THR A 26 1.58 29.08 -32.22
N ALA A 27 2.02 27.95 -31.70
CA ALA A 27 3.33 27.36 -32.01
C ALA A 27 3.41 26.72 -33.41
N GLY A 28 2.31 26.69 -34.18
CA GLY A 28 2.28 26.12 -35.52
C GLY A 28 2.30 24.58 -35.60
N LYS A 29 2.12 23.86 -34.48
CA LYS A 29 2.06 22.40 -34.44
C LYS A 29 0.81 21.86 -35.08
N ILE A 30 -0.33 22.52 -34.91
CA ILE A 30 -1.60 22.21 -35.55
C ILE A 30 -2.03 23.35 -36.50
N ARG A 31 -2.67 22.99 -37.62
CA ARG A 31 -3.07 23.97 -38.66
C ARG A 31 -4.48 24.55 -38.43
N LYS A 32 -5.27 23.91 -37.62
CA LYS A 32 -6.64 24.31 -37.27
C LYS A 32 -6.79 24.26 -35.76
N LEU A 33 -7.35 25.28 -35.18
CA LEU A 33 -7.70 25.30 -33.76
C LEU A 33 -8.83 24.27 -33.52
N GLY A 34 -8.54 23.22 -32.74
CA GLY A 34 -9.53 22.25 -32.32
C GLY A 34 -10.47 22.83 -31.27
N ARG A 35 -11.69 22.32 -31.18
CA ARG A 35 -12.68 22.78 -30.21
C ARG A 35 -13.30 21.57 -29.50
N VAL A 36 -13.35 21.62 -28.19
CA VAL A 36 -14.00 20.61 -27.36
C VAL A 36 -15.48 20.47 -27.73
N ASP A 37 -16.17 21.59 -27.89
CA ASP A 37 -17.60 21.64 -28.28
C ASP A 37 -17.91 20.96 -29.63
N HIS A 38 -16.93 20.99 -30.54
CA HIS A 38 -17.04 20.36 -31.87
C HIS A 38 -16.47 18.93 -31.91
N LYS A 39 -15.95 18.44 -30.77
CA LYS A 39 -15.35 17.11 -30.65
C LYS A 39 -14.16 16.86 -31.62
N ASP A 40 -13.47 17.94 -32.03
CA ASP A 40 -12.34 17.92 -32.96
C ASP A 40 -11.02 18.39 -32.36
N ALA A 41 -10.92 18.49 -31.01
CA ALA A 41 -9.69 18.82 -30.30
C ALA A 41 -8.61 17.75 -30.55
N TYR A 42 -7.37 18.18 -30.75
CA TYR A 42 -6.22 17.34 -31.06
C TYR A 42 -5.83 16.41 -29.90
N LEU A 43 -6.03 16.88 -28.67
CA LEU A 43 -5.71 16.13 -27.45
C LEU A 43 -6.83 15.19 -27.01
N ASP A 44 -8.09 15.47 -27.30
CA ASP A 44 -9.22 14.60 -26.94
C ASP A 44 -9.27 13.37 -27.86
N THR A 45 -8.44 12.39 -27.59
CA THR A 45 -8.27 11.19 -28.43
C THR A 45 -9.21 10.08 -28.08
N ASP A 46 -9.74 10.04 -26.84
CA ASP A 46 -10.66 9.03 -26.34
C ASP A 46 -12.11 9.33 -26.70
N ALA A 47 -12.91 8.28 -26.95
CA ALA A 47 -14.31 8.42 -27.32
C ALA A 47 -15.17 8.94 -26.16
N GLN A 48 -14.88 8.50 -24.92
CA GLN A 48 -15.61 8.91 -23.72
C GLN A 48 -15.34 10.38 -23.38
N GLU A 49 -14.09 10.85 -23.56
CA GLU A 49 -13.70 12.26 -23.38
C GLU A 49 -14.48 13.16 -24.35
N ARG A 50 -14.54 12.76 -25.65
CA ARG A 50 -15.29 13.49 -26.67
C ARG A 50 -16.80 13.50 -26.42
N GLU A 51 -17.35 12.44 -25.87
CA GLU A 51 -18.78 12.35 -25.60
C GLU A 51 -19.17 13.23 -24.42
N ARG A 52 -18.36 13.23 -23.36
CA ARG A 52 -18.61 13.93 -22.11
C ARG A 52 -18.09 15.37 -22.10
N GLY A 53 -17.13 15.69 -22.95
CA GLY A 53 -16.49 17.01 -23.00
C GLY A 53 -15.52 17.26 -21.83
N ILE A 54 -15.03 16.20 -21.15
CA ILE A 54 -14.08 16.29 -20.04
C ILE A 54 -12.84 15.47 -20.36
N THR A 55 -11.68 15.93 -19.92
CA THR A 55 -10.44 15.14 -19.96
C THR A 55 -10.45 14.14 -18.80
N ILE A 56 -10.27 12.86 -19.13
CA ILE A 56 -10.25 11.74 -18.18
C ILE A 56 -8.81 11.29 -17.94
N PHE A 57 -8.03 11.14 -19.02
CA PHE A 57 -6.66 10.66 -19.00
C PHE A 57 -5.67 11.78 -19.35
N SER A 58 -4.53 11.78 -18.67
CA SER A 58 -3.43 12.69 -19.02
C SER A 58 -2.94 12.44 -20.44
N LYS A 59 -2.89 13.49 -21.24
CA LYS A 59 -2.45 13.45 -22.65
C LYS A 59 -1.18 14.25 -22.85
N GLN A 60 -0.36 13.81 -23.78
CA GLN A 60 0.92 14.43 -24.12
C GLN A 60 0.87 15.05 -25.51
N ALA A 61 1.41 16.28 -25.65
CA ALA A 61 1.72 16.89 -26.93
C ALA A 61 3.12 17.48 -26.91
N VAL A 62 3.90 17.25 -27.94
CA VAL A 62 5.25 17.81 -28.07
C VAL A 62 5.25 18.84 -29.20
N PHE A 63 5.72 20.05 -28.88
CA PHE A 63 5.87 21.14 -29.86
C PHE A 63 7.14 21.98 -29.59
N THR A 64 7.55 22.76 -30.57
CA THR A 64 8.68 23.66 -30.42
C THR A 64 8.22 25.12 -30.57
N TYR A 65 8.73 25.96 -29.72
CA TYR A 65 8.48 27.40 -29.77
C TYR A 65 9.77 28.17 -29.47
N ASP A 66 10.21 28.98 -30.40
CA ASP A 66 11.42 29.85 -30.34
C ASP A 66 12.68 29.20 -29.71
N GLY A 67 13.01 27.98 -30.16
CA GLY A 67 14.19 27.22 -29.70
C GLY A 67 13.97 26.41 -28.40
N MET A 68 12.76 26.44 -27.82
CA MET A 68 12.32 25.63 -26.69
C MET A 68 11.45 24.46 -27.19
N GLU A 69 11.74 23.24 -26.77
CA GLU A 69 10.90 22.06 -26.95
C GLU A 69 10.07 21.86 -25.68
N ILE A 70 8.75 21.91 -25.82
CA ILE A 70 7.80 21.75 -24.74
C ILE A 70 7.09 20.42 -24.89
N THR A 71 7.16 19.59 -23.88
CA THR A 71 6.27 18.46 -23.67
C THR A 71 5.11 18.92 -22.79
N LEU A 72 3.97 19.21 -23.44
CA LEU A 72 2.76 19.62 -22.75
C LEU A 72 2.00 18.40 -22.25
N LEU A 73 1.68 18.35 -20.97
CA LEU A 73 0.82 17.35 -20.35
C LEU A 73 -0.52 17.98 -19.99
N ASP A 74 -1.57 17.60 -20.71
CA ASP A 74 -2.95 17.98 -20.42
C ASP A 74 -3.52 17.02 -19.38
N THR A 75 -3.83 17.50 -18.17
CA THR A 75 -4.25 16.68 -17.03
C THR A 75 -5.77 16.65 -16.90
N PRO A 76 -6.38 15.63 -16.26
CA PRO A 76 -7.78 15.66 -15.90
C PRO A 76 -8.16 16.89 -15.06
N GLY A 77 -9.30 17.49 -15.34
CA GLY A 77 -9.83 18.63 -14.57
C GLY A 77 -10.95 18.27 -13.60
N HIS A 78 -11.43 17.02 -13.66
CA HIS A 78 -12.52 16.54 -12.80
C HIS A 78 -11.98 15.90 -11.52
N VAL A 79 -12.62 16.14 -10.40
CA VAL A 79 -12.20 15.66 -9.07
C VAL A 79 -12.07 14.14 -9.01
N ASP A 80 -12.96 13.40 -9.67
CA ASP A 80 -12.93 11.94 -9.72
C ASP A 80 -11.65 11.35 -10.34
N PHE A 81 -10.88 12.16 -11.09
CA PHE A 81 -9.62 11.77 -11.73
C PHE A 81 -8.41 12.50 -11.15
N SER A 82 -8.55 13.03 -9.93
CA SER A 82 -7.48 13.78 -9.26
C SER A 82 -6.24 12.93 -9.00
N ALA A 83 -6.37 11.62 -8.78
CA ALA A 83 -5.24 10.72 -8.61
C ALA A 83 -4.38 10.60 -9.89
N GLU A 84 -4.98 10.48 -11.07
CA GLU A 84 -4.27 10.51 -12.36
C GLU A 84 -3.55 11.85 -12.56
N MET A 85 -4.20 12.96 -12.18
CA MET A 85 -3.59 14.29 -12.22
C MET A 85 -2.40 14.37 -11.25
N GLU A 86 -2.54 13.92 -10.01
CA GLU A 86 -1.46 13.96 -9.01
C GLU A 86 -0.24 13.13 -9.45
N ARG A 87 -0.43 11.95 -10.03
CA ARG A 87 0.67 11.17 -10.61
C ARG A 87 1.40 11.94 -11.71
N THR A 88 0.68 12.72 -12.51
CA THR A 88 1.28 13.55 -13.56
C THR A 88 2.13 14.68 -13.00
N LEU A 89 1.79 15.24 -11.82
CA LEU A 89 2.59 16.28 -11.17
C LEU A 89 4.05 15.86 -10.92
N GLN A 90 4.29 14.59 -10.63
CA GLN A 90 5.62 14.07 -10.29
C GLN A 90 6.65 14.19 -11.41
N VAL A 91 6.23 14.47 -12.64
CA VAL A 91 7.10 14.56 -13.81
C VAL A 91 7.15 15.97 -14.43
N LEU A 92 6.46 16.94 -13.85
CA LEU A 92 6.43 18.31 -14.34
C LEU A 92 7.71 19.08 -13.95
N ASP A 93 8.18 19.93 -14.83
CA ASP A 93 9.16 20.96 -14.52
C ASP A 93 8.48 22.27 -14.13
N TYR A 94 7.32 22.55 -14.74
CA TYR A 94 6.50 23.73 -14.49
C TYR A 94 5.02 23.38 -14.66
N ALA A 95 4.16 24.16 -14.02
CA ALA A 95 2.72 24.07 -14.18
C ALA A 95 2.12 25.38 -14.70
N ILE A 96 1.06 25.26 -15.48
CA ILE A 96 0.18 26.37 -15.86
C ILE A 96 -1.17 26.10 -15.18
N LEU A 97 -1.52 26.90 -14.19
CA LEU A 97 -2.81 26.85 -13.52
C LEU A 97 -3.79 27.76 -14.23
N VAL A 98 -4.82 27.17 -14.85
CA VAL A 98 -5.85 27.93 -15.59
C VAL A 98 -7.02 28.25 -14.69
N ILE A 99 -7.33 29.53 -14.56
CA ILE A 99 -8.43 30.04 -13.75
C ILE A 99 -9.46 30.68 -14.68
N ASN A 100 -10.74 30.46 -14.39
CA ASN A 100 -11.83 31.10 -15.12
C ASN A 100 -11.97 32.57 -14.69
N GLY A 101 -11.94 33.51 -15.63
CA GLY A 101 -12.02 34.94 -15.38
C GLY A 101 -13.37 35.42 -14.87
N VAL A 102 -14.42 34.60 -14.95
CA VAL A 102 -15.74 34.91 -14.42
C VAL A 102 -15.91 34.36 -12.99
N ASP A 103 -15.54 33.09 -12.79
CA ASP A 103 -15.78 32.37 -11.52
C ASP A 103 -14.62 32.56 -10.49
N GLY A 104 -13.44 32.99 -10.92
CA GLY A 104 -12.26 33.10 -10.06
C GLY A 104 -11.75 31.77 -9.54
N VAL A 105 -11.17 31.77 -8.33
CA VAL A 105 -10.62 30.58 -7.66
C VAL A 105 -11.74 29.73 -7.08
N GLN A 106 -11.90 28.52 -7.59
CA GLN A 106 -12.89 27.52 -7.19
C GLN A 106 -12.27 26.49 -6.23
N SER A 107 -13.11 25.63 -5.59
CA SER A 107 -12.66 24.67 -4.59
C SER A 107 -11.58 23.69 -5.09
N HIS A 108 -11.75 23.16 -6.29
CA HIS A 108 -10.73 22.26 -6.85
C HIS A 108 -9.43 23.00 -7.21
N THR A 109 -9.50 24.28 -7.57
CA THR A 109 -8.29 25.12 -7.79
C THR A 109 -7.45 25.23 -6.52
N ASP A 110 -8.09 25.34 -5.33
CA ASP A 110 -7.40 25.35 -4.05
C ASP A 110 -6.70 24.01 -3.77
N THR A 111 -7.35 22.88 -4.07
CA THR A 111 -6.73 21.55 -3.98
C THR A 111 -5.52 21.43 -4.91
N LEU A 112 -5.65 21.87 -6.16
CA LEU A 112 -4.54 21.89 -7.11
C LEU A 112 -3.37 22.75 -6.61
N TRP A 113 -3.68 23.92 -6.02
CA TRP A 113 -2.66 24.81 -5.46
C TRP A 113 -1.88 24.17 -4.31
N LYS A 114 -2.58 23.48 -3.39
CA LYS A 114 -1.96 22.72 -2.28
C LYS A 114 -1.05 21.60 -2.80
N LEU A 115 -1.46 20.88 -3.84
CA LEU A 115 -0.64 19.84 -4.47
C LEU A 115 0.58 20.44 -5.16
N LEU A 116 0.42 21.54 -5.94
CA LEU A 116 1.53 22.24 -6.55
C LEU A 116 2.56 22.76 -5.53
N LYS A 117 2.08 23.16 -4.34
CA LYS A 117 2.93 23.54 -3.22
C LYS A 117 3.64 22.33 -2.60
N ARG A 118 2.94 21.22 -2.40
CA ARG A 118 3.50 19.96 -1.86
C ARG A 118 4.62 19.39 -2.73
N TYR A 119 4.43 19.45 -4.05
CA TYR A 119 5.42 18.97 -5.03
C TYR A 119 6.42 20.04 -5.44
N GLU A 120 6.40 21.22 -4.83
CA GLU A 120 7.30 22.35 -5.08
C GLU A 120 7.39 22.79 -6.57
N ILE A 121 6.32 22.63 -7.34
CA ILE A 121 6.31 22.90 -8.78
C ILE A 121 6.17 24.41 -9.05
N PRO A 122 7.14 25.04 -9.76
CA PRO A 122 7.03 26.41 -10.20
C PRO A 122 5.80 26.61 -11.09
N THR A 123 4.97 27.62 -10.78
CA THR A 123 3.63 27.73 -11.33
C THR A 123 3.39 29.08 -12.00
N PHE A 124 2.90 29.04 -13.22
CA PHE A 124 2.36 30.17 -13.96
C PHE A 124 0.84 30.15 -13.88
N ILE A 125 0.20 31.30 -13.79
CA ILE A 125 -1.27 31.40 -13.73
C ILE A 125 -1.76 32.02 -15.03
N PHE A 126 -2.75 31.37 -15.68
CA PHE A 126 -3.44 31.94 -16.84
C PHE A 126 -4.92 32.11 -16.55
N VAL A 127 -5.36 33.38 -16.45
CA VAL A 127 -6.77 33.70 -16.26
C VAL A 127 -7.44 33.75 -17.64
N ASN A 128 -8.23 32.72 -17.91
CA ASN A 128 -8.89 32.48 -19.17
C ASN A 128 -10.31 33.05 -19.20
N LYS A 129 -10.91 33.13 -20.39
CA LYS A 129 -12.28 33.63 -20.62
C LYS A 129 -12.49 35.11 -20.26
N MET A 130 -11.47 35.93 -20.32
CA MET A 130 -11.56 37.38 -20.07
C MET A 130 -12.42 38.14 -21.10
N ASP A 131 -12.86 37.44 -22.14
CA ASP A 131 -13.78 37.97 -23.17
C ASP A 131 -15.26 37.76 -22.85
N MET A 132 -15.57 37.11 -21.75
CA MET A 132 -16.96 36.85 -21.33
C MET A 132 -17.53 38.03 -20.54
N ASP A 133 -18.83 38.25 -20.68
CA ASP A 133 -19.56 39.23 -19.85
C ASP A 133 -19.46 38.81 -18.37
N GLY A 134 -19.06 39.78 -17.52
CA GLY A 134 -18.86 39.55 -16.09
C GLY A 134 -17.39 39.25 -15.67
N ALA A 135 -16.47 39.12 -16.61
CA ALA A 135 -15.05 39.01 -16.26
C ALA A 135 -14.49 40.38 -15.81
N ASP A 136 -14.04 40.44 -14.56
CA ASP A 136 -13.41 41.62 -13.96
C ASP A 136 -11.98 41.28 -13.51
N LYS A 137 -11.00 41.88 -14.20
CA LYS A 137 -9.58 41.61 -13.95
C LYS A 137 -9.19 41.90 -12.51
N ASP A 138 -9.58 43.08 -11.99
CA ASP A 138 -9.13 43.51 -10.67
C ASP A 138 -9.78 42.65 -9.57
N ALA A 139 -11.08 42.35 -9.68
CA ALA A 139 -11.78 41.48 -8.75
C ALA A 139 -11.19 40.06 -8.71
N VAL A 140 -10.90 39.48 -9.88
CA VAL A 140 -10.30 38.13 -9.98
C VAL A 140 -8.87 38.13 -9.46
N PHE A 141 -8.08 39.16 -9.74
CA PHE A 141 -6.73 39.27 -9.21
C PHE A 141 -6.69 39.33 -7.68
N GLN A 142 -7.57 40.13 -7.07
CA GLN A 142 -7.69 40.16 -5.61
C GLN A 142 -8.18 38.81 -5.03
N ASN A 143 -9.06 38.10 -5.74
CA ASN A 143 -9.50 36.77 -5.34
C ASN A 143 -8.34 35.76 -5.38
N ILE A 144 -7.50 35.79 -6.43
CA ILE A 144 -6.30 34.96 -6.58
C ILE A 144 -5.33 35.24 -5.42
N ARG A 145 -4.98 36.51 -5.18
CA ARG A 145 -4.06 36.90 -4.11
C ARG A 145 -4.56 36.52 -2.72
N LYS A 146 -5.87 36.60 -2.50
CA LYS A 146 -6.47 36.23 -1.20
C LYS A 146 -6.56 34.73 -0.97
N LYS A 147 -6.88 33.94 -2.01
CA LYS A 147 -7.17 32.51 -1.86
C LYS A 147 -5.98 31.58 -2.15
N LEU A 148 -5.09 31.97 -3.05
CA LEU A 148 -3.93 31.17 -3.42
C LEU A 148 -2.67 31.67 -2.73
N ASP A 149 -2.16 32.85 -3.17
CA ASP A 149 -0.95 33.43 -2.60
C ASP A 149 -0.88 34.94 -2.82
N GLY A 150 -0.42 35.70 -1.80
CA GLY A 150 -0.23 37.14 -1.87
C GLY A 150 0.80 37.61 -2.90
N ASP A 151 1.74 36.70 -3.24
CA ASP A 151 2.87 36.96 -4.14
C ASP A 151 2.58 36.59 -5.60
N CYS A 152 1.30 36.47 -5.97
CA CYS A 152 0.86 36.46 -7.34
C CYS A 152 1.07 37.86 -7.98
N VAL A 153 1.73 37.92 -9.12
CA VAL A 153 2.14 39.14 -9.81
C VAL A 153 1.55 39.24 -11.20
N ASP A 154 0.92 40.35 -11.53
CA ASP A 154 0.41 40.63 -12.89
C ASP A 154 1.55 41.02 -13.86
N PHE A 155 1.94 40.06 -14.69
CA PHE A 155 3.06 40.29 -15.67
C PHE A 155 2.67 41.19 -16.85
N SER A 156 1.39 41.57 -16.97
CA SER A 156 0.93 42.55 -17.93
C SER A 156 0.86 43.97 -17.37
N SER A 157 1.10 44.16 -16.07
CA SER A 157 1.07 45.47 -15.42
C SER A 157 2.33 46.26 -15.59
N GLY A 158 2.20 47.61 -15.63
CA GLY A 158 3.32 48.52 -15.70
C GLY A 158 4.17 48.64 -14.42
N ASP A 159 3.61 48.22 -13.28
CA ASP A 159 4.23 48.17 -11.94
C ASP A 159 4.72 46.76 -11.57
N ARG A 160 4.89 45.89 -12.56
CA ARG A 160 5.32 44.49 -12.39
C ARG A 160 6.57 44.36 -11.53
N ASP A 161 7.63 45.11 -11.84
CA ASP A 161 8.94 45.01 -11.17
C ASP A 161 8.85 45.48 -9.71
N GLU A 162 7.98 46.46 -9.43
CA GLU A 162 7.66 46.86 -8.04
C GLU A 162 6.94 45.74 -7.27
N GLN A 163 5.95 45.07 -7.87
CA GLN A 163 5.26 43.93 -7.26
C GLN A 163 6.21 42.76 -7.02
N ILE A 164 7.11 42.44 -7.96
CA ILE A 164 8.14 41.41 -7.80
C ILE A 164 9.08 41.74 -6.64
N ALA A 165 9.54 42.99 -6.57
CA ALA A 165 10.46 43.47 -5.56
C ALA A 165 9.86 43.33 -4.13
N MET A 166 8.54 43.46 -3.98
CA MET A 166 7.87 43.34 -2.69
C MET A 166 7.79 41.90 -2.14
N ALA A 167 8.05 40.90 -2.96
CA ALA A 167 7.95 39.47 -2.58
C ALA A 167 9.20 38.96 -1.81
N ASP A 168 10.35 39.60 -1.94
CA ASP A 168 11.61 39.15 -1.30
C ASP A 168 12.51 40.38 -0.98
N GLU A 169 13.10 40.39 0.22
CA GLU A 169 13.97 41.51 0.65
C GLU A 169 15.16 41.77 -0.30
N ARG A 170 15.75 40.71 -0.87
CA ARG A 170 16.87 40.81 -1.83
C ARG A 170 16.42 41.45 -3.12
N LEU A 171 15.25 41.08 -3.60
CA LEU A 171 14.66 41.68 -4.82
C LEU A 171 14.31 43.14 -4.62
N LEU A 172 13.86 43.50 -3.38
CA LEU A 172 13.58 44.88 -3.03
C LEU A 172 14.84 45.73 -3.02
N ASP A 173 15.93 45.24 -2.44
CA ASP A 173 17.22 45.95 -2.43
C ASP A 173 17.73 46.19 -3.86
N THR A 174 17.67 45.17 -4.73
CA THR A 174 18.07 45.29 -6.16
C THR A 174 17.21 46.34 -6.89
N TYR A 175 15.91 46.32 -6.67
CA TYR A 175 14.98 47.25 -7.27
C TYR A 175 15.20 48.68 -6.79
N LEU A 176 15.46 48.90 -5.50
CA LEU A 176 15.75 50.21 -4.96
C LEU A 176 17.06 50.80 -5.50
N ASP A 177 18.04 49.96 -5.80
CA ASP A 177 19.32 50.37 -6.36
C ASP A 177 19.29 50.68 -7.87
N SER A 178 18.58 49.89 -8.66
CA SER A 178 18.59 49.90 -10.14
C SER A 178 17.30 50.43 -10.79
N GLY A 179 16.17 50.38 -10.06
CA GLY A 179 14.85 50.69 -10.57
C GLY A 179 14.25 49.58 -11.44
N MET A 180 14.89 48.41 -11.54
CA MET A 180 14.44 47.23 -12.30
C MET A 180 14.91 45.97 -11.58
N VAL A 181 14.21 44.86 -11.84
CA VAL A 181 14.62 43.53 -11.38
C VAL A 181 15.20 42.76 -12.57
N GLU A 182 16.38 42.17 -12.41
CA GLU A 182 17.05 41.42 -13.47
C GLU A 182 16.29 40.13 -13.78
N VAL A 183 16.36 39.68 -15.05
CA VAL A 183 15.63 38.47 -15.52
C VAL A 183 16.06 37.23 -14.76
N GLU A 184 17.33 37.12 -14.41
CA GLU A 184 17.91 36.02 -13.64
C GLU A 184 17.32 35.93 -12.24
N ASP A 185 17.12 37.08 -11.58
CA ASP A 185 16.50 37.15 -10.22
C ASP A 185 15.01 36.79 -10.28
N ILE A 186 14.31 37.18 -11.35
CA ILE A 186 12.91 36.77 -11.59
C ILE A 186 12.82 35.25 -11.77
N ILE A 187 13.73 34.66 -12.56
CA ILE A 187 13.79 33.21 -12.76
C ILE A 187 13.99 32.47 -11.43
N GLU A 188 14.95 32.94 -10.62
CA GLU A 188 15.22 32.33 -9.31
C GLU A 188 14.00 32.45 -8.40
N ALA A 189 13.33 33.58 -8.34
CA ALA A 189 12.12 33.77 -7.54
C ALA A 189 10.93 32.90 -8.00
N ILE A 190 10.81 32.62 -9.30
CA ILE A 190 9.79 31.68 -9.83
C ILE A 190 10.15 30.23 -9.42
N LEU A 191 11.43 29.84 -9.55
CA LEU A 191 11.89 28.50 -9.18
C LEU A 191 11.71 28.24 -7.69
N ASP A 192 12.03 29.22 -6.84
CA ASP A 192 11.84 29.17 -5.40
C ASP A 192 10.38 29.30 -4.96
N ARG A 193 9.44 29.46 -5.91
CA ARG A 193 8.01 29.69 -5.64
C ARG A 193 7.74 30.91 -4.74
N LYS A 194 8.57 31.95 -4.85
CA LYS A 194 8.38 33.23 -4.17
C LYS A 194 7.45 34.17 -4.94
N ILE A 195 7.38 34.00 -6.26
CA ILE A 195 6.44 34.75 -7.12
C ILE A 195 5.72 33.83 -8.12
N PHE A 196 4.51 34.20 -8.45
CA PHE A 196 3.65 33.45 -9.36
C PHE A 196 3.16 34.36 -10.50
N PRO A 197 3.75 34.23 -11.73
CA PRO A 197 3.39 35.07 -12.88
C PRO A 197 1.93 34.84 -13.30
N CYS A 198 1.14 35.91 -13.36
CA CYS A 198 -0.24 35.91 -13.82
C CYS A 198 -0.37 36.53 -15.21
N PHE A 199 -1.06 35.85 -16.11
CA PHE A 199 -1.40 36.26 -17.46
C PHE A 199 -2.89 36.26 -17.68
N TRP A 200 -3.39 37.09 -18.57
CA TRP A 200 -4.80 37.34 -18.81
C TRP A 200 -5.13 37.14 -20.29
N GLY A 201 -6.23 36.45 -20.58
CA GLY A 201 -6.60 36.30 -21.98
C GLY A 201 -7.87 35.48 -22.22
N SER A 202 -8.04 35.13 -23.48
CA SER A 202 -9.04 34.20 -23.97
C SER A 202 -8.39 33.18 -24.90
N ALA A 203 -8.27 31.98 -24.45
CA ALA A 203 -7.70 30.88 -25.23
C ALA A 203 -8.49 30.68 -26.54
N LEU A 204 -9.81 30.80 -26.48
CA LEU A 204 -10.69 30.65 -27.64
C LEU A 204 -10.45 31.71 -28.70
N LYS A 205 -10.11 32.94 -28.30
CA LYS A 205 -9.81 34.07 -29.18
C LYS A 205 -8.29 34.25 -29.44
N LEU A 206 -7.47 33.38 -28.87
CA LEU A 206 -5.97 33.42 -28.94
C LEU A 206 -5.36 34.69 -28.31
N SER A 207 -6.13 35.39 -27.45
CA SER A 207 -5.64 36.59 -26.76
C SER A 207 -4.87 36.18 -25.51
N GLY A 208 -3.69 36.79 -25.26
CA GLY A 208 -2.82 36.51 -24.11
C GLY A 208 -2.01 35.21 -24.24
N VAL A 209 -2.26 34.39 -25.27
CA VAL A 209 -1.58 33.07 -25.43
C VAL A 209 -0.13 33.28 -25.94
N GLN A 210 0.08 34.23 -26.84
CA GLN A 210 1.43 34.57 -27.34
C GLN A 210 2.29 35.12 -26.20
N GLU A 211 1.76 36.02 -25.41
CA GLU A 211 2.42 36.62 -24.24
C GLU A 211 2.81 35.56 -23.20
N LEU A 212 1.94 34.58 -22.97
CA LEU A 212 2.26 33.43 -22.11
C LEU A 212 3.43 32.61 -22.68
N LEU A 213 3.41 32.28 -23.97
CA LEU A 213 4.48 31.51 -24.63
C LEU A 213 5.82 32.25 -24.61
N ASP A 214 5.80 33.56 -24.85
CA ASP A 214 7.00 34.42 -24.81
C ASP A 214 7.58 34.48 -23.39
N ALA A 215 6.72 34.58 -22.36
CA ALA A 215 7.12 34.56 -20.97
C ALA A 215 7.69 33.19 -20.57
N MET A 216 7.09 32.09 -21.01
CA MET A 216 7.62 30.74 -20.79
C MET A 216 9.03 30.60 -21.38
N ASN A 217 9.26 31.11 -22.61
CA ASN A 217 10.57 31.05 -23.23
C ASN A 217 11.61 31.90 -22.47
N THR A 218 11.19 33.03 -21.91
CA THR A 218 12.04 33.94 -21.16
C THR A 218 12.39 33.43 -19.77
N TYR A 219 11.39 32.98 -19.01
CA TYR A 219 11.51 32.74 -17.57
C TYR A 219 11.63 31.24 -17.19
N MET A 220 11.30 30.31 -18.09
CA MET A 220 11.48 28.88 -17.79
C MET A 220 12.89 28.45 -18.16
N VAL A 221 13.55 27.75 -17.26
CA VAL A 221 14.87 27.15 -17.44
C VAL A 221 14.81 25.64 -17.30
N MET A 222 15.72 24.99 -18.03
CA MET A 222 15.80 23.52 -17.97
C MET A 222 16.42 23.09 -16.63
N PRO A 223 15.82 22.11 -15.90
CA PRO A 223 16.42 21.54 -14.71
C PRO A 223 17.81 20.95 -14.98
N ALA A 224 18.64 20.93 -13.94
CA ALA A 224 19.92 20.23 -13.99
C ALA A 224 19.69 18.73 -13.85
N TYR A 225 20.08 17.95 -14.84
CA TYR A 225 19.91 16.50 -14.83
C TYR A 225 21.22 15.78 -14.47
N ASN A 226 21.12 14.65 -13.78
CA ASN A 226 22.26 13.78 -13.51
C ASN A 226 22.84 13.19 -14.80
N ALA A 227 24.14 12.86 -14.77
CA ALA A 227 24.82 12.20 -15.89
C ALA A 227 24.43 10.71 -16.01
N GLU A 228 24.09 10.07 -14.90
CA GLU A 228 23.63 8.68 -14.84
C GLU A 228 22.15 8.59 -15.19
N PHE A 229 21.77 7.43 -15.78
CA PHE A 229 20.36 7.22 -16.11
C PHE A 229 19.47 7.24 -14.87
N GLY A 230 18.41 8.02 -14.94
CA GLY A 230 17.31 8.05 -13.99
C GLY A 230 16.00 8.24 -14.71
N GLY A 231 14.92 7.70 -14.15
CA GLY A 231 13.58 7.86 -14.71
C GLY A 231 12.50 7.79 -13.63
N ARG A 232 11.43 8.60 -13.82
CA ARG A 232 10.24 8.62 -12.99
C ARG A 232 9.06 8.07 -13.78
N ILE A 233 8.49 6.95 -13.35
CA ILE A 233 7.30 6.34 -13.95
C ILE A 233 6.06 7.02 -13.34
N PHE A 234 5.17 7.55 -14.18
CA PHE A 234 3.97 8.25 -13.69
C PHE A 234 2.66 7.64 -14.17
N LYS A 235 2.72 6.78 -15.20
CA LYS A 235 1.52 6.18 -15.78
C LYS A 235 1.81 4.84 -16.41
N ILE A 236 0.87 3.92 -16.24
CA ILE A 236 0.80 2.66 -16.98
C ILE A 236 -0.45 2.71 -17.86
N SER A 237 -0.37 2.20 -19.08
CA SER A 237 -1.55 2.01 -19.94
C SER A 237 -1.32 0.85 -20.89
N ARG A 238 -2.33 0.56 -21.74
CA ARG A 238 -2.23 -0.47 -22.78
C ARG A 238 -2.61 0.12 -24.13
N ASP A 239 -1.90 -0.27 -25.16
CA ASP A 239 -2.23 0.14 -26.52
C ASP A 239 -3.43 -0.66 -27.07
N ALA A 240 -3.89 -0.31 -28.28
CA ALA A 240 -5.02 -0.98 -28.95
C ALA A 240 -4.80 -2.49 -29.20
N LYS A 241 -3.59 -2.99 -29.06
CA LYS A 241 -3.25 -4.41 -29.15
C LYS A 241 -3.14 -5.11 -27.81
N GLY A 242 -3.34 -4.36 -26.70
CA GLY A 242 -3.18 -4.84 -25.34
C GLY A 242 -1.73 -4.86 -24.86
N GLU A 243 -0.76 -4.31 -25.61
CA GLU A 243 0.64 -4.21 -25.20
C GLU A 243 0.76 -3.17 -24.07
N ARG A 244 1.46 -3.56 -23.00
CA ARG A 244 1.68 -2.71 -21.83
C ARG A 244 2.65 -1.58 -22.15
N LEU A 245 2.26 -0.35 -21.79
CA LEU A 245 3.03 0.88 -21.97
C LEU A 245 3.37 1.47 -20.61
N THR A 246 4.66 1.63 -20.32
CA THR A 246 5.17 2.30 -19.13
C THR A 246 5.58 3.72 -19.51
N TYR A 247 4.81 4.70 -19.05
CA TYR A 247 5.13 6.12 -19.29
C TYR A 247 6.08 6.63 -18.22
N MET A 248 7.17 7.22 -18.65
CA MET A 248 8.16 7.80 -17.74
C MET A 248 8.77 9.09 -18.28
N LYS A 249 9.25 9.93 -17.37
CA LYS A 249 10.19 11.02 -17.68
C LYS A 249 11.61 10.55 -17.40
N VAL A 250 12.49 10.74 -18.33
CA VAL A 250 13.93 10.52 -18.11
C VAL A 250 14.48 11.70 -17.31
N THR A 251 14.93 11.44 -16.06
CA THR A 251 15.41 12.45 -15.11
C THR A 251 16.94 12.51 -15.00
N GLY A 252 17.64 11.65 -15.74
CA GLY A 252 19.10 11.65 -15.82
C GLY A 252 19.60 10.84 -17.02
N GLY A 253 20.79 11.15 -17.52
CA GLY A 253 21.45 10.44 -18.60
C GLY A 253 20.60 10.25 -19.85
N SER A 254 20.52 9.01 -20.32
CA SER A 254 19.68 8.64 -21.47
C SER A 254 19.23 7.18 -21.37
N LEU A 255 18.05 6.88 -21.91
CA LEU A 255 17.48 5.54 -22.02
C LEU A 255 17.61 5.05 -23.46
N LYS A 256 18.12 3.83 -23.65
CA LYS A 256 18.30 3.23 -24.98
C LYS A 256 17.42 2.00 -25.19
N CYS A 257 17.03 1.78 -26.45
CA CYS A 257 16.36 0.54 -26.84
C CYS A 257 17.27 -0.68 -26.53
N ARG A 258 16.64 -1.78 -26.10
CA ARG A 258 17.28 -3.04 -25.69
C ARG A 258 18.07 -2.99 -24.39
N GLU A 259 18.11 -1.87 -23.71
CA GLU A 259 18.70 -1.72 -22.39
C GLU A 259 17.85 -2.43 -21.34
N GLN A 260 18.49 -2.97 -20.32
CA GLN A 260 17.83 -3.48 -19.13
C GLN A 260 17.98 -2.42 -18.04
N ILE A 261 16.88 -1.97 -17.51
CA ILE A 261 16.86 -1.00 -16.41
C ILE A 261 17.08 -1.74 -15.11
N GLU A 262 18.03 -1.29 -14.29
CA GLU A 262 18.29 -1.88 -12.97
C GLU A 262 17.05 -1.75 -12.07
N GLY A 263 16.69 -2.84 -11.38
CA GLY A 263 15.50 -2.91 -10.54
C GLY A 263 14.18 -3.15 -11.28
N THR A 264 14.22 -3.45 -12.61
CA THR A 264 13.00 -3.79 -13.36
C THR A 264 13.13 -5.14 -14.07
N GLU A 265 12.01 -5.84 -14.22
CA GLU A 265 11.96 -7.04 -15.05
C GLU A 265 11.74 -6.70 -16.54
N GLY A 266 12.48 -7.37 -17.40
CA GLY A 266 12.39 -7.20 -18.84
C GLY A 266 13.46 -6.28 -19.44
N LYS A 267 13.26 -5.92 -20.70
CA LYS A 267 14.11 -5.01 -21.47
C LYS A 267 13.28 -4.01 -22.22
N VAL A 268 13.83 -2.83 -22.43
CA VAL A 268 13.24 -1.79 -23.27
C VAL A 268 13.14 -2.26 -24.71
N ASN A 269 11.95 -2.64 -25.17
CA ASN A 269 11.78 -3.08 -26.55
C ASN A 269 11.66 -1.91 -27.50
N GLN A 270 10.82 -0.93 -27.19
CA GLN A 270 10.61 0.30 -27.96
C GLN A 270 10.48 1.49 -27.03
N ILE A 271 10.94 2.64 -27.49
CA ILE A 271 10.70 3.94 -26.87
C ILE A 271 9.80 4.74 -27.80
N ARG A 272 8.63 5.15 -27.30
CA ARG A 272 7.61 5.90 -28.06
C ARG A 272 7.42 7.28 -27.44
N ILE A 273 7.55 8.32 -28.23
CA ILE A 273 7.23 9.69 -27.84
C ILE A 273 5.87 10.04 -28.45
N TYR A 274 4.88 10.22 -27.59
CA TYR A 274 3.51 10.53 -28.02
C TYR A 274 3.31 12.03 -28.28
N SER A 275 2.45 12.36 -29.25
CA SER A 275 1.93 13.69 -29.47
C SER A 275 0.49 13.57 -29.96
N GLY A 276 -0.48 13.72 -29.05
CA GLY A 276 -1.88 13.36 -29.31
C GLY A 276 -2.03 11.85 -29.56
N ALA A 277 -2.80 11.47 -30.56
CA ALA A 277 -3.01 10.06 -30.95
C ALA A 277 -1.81 9.40 -31.64
N ARG A 278 -0.79 10.16 -32.03
CA ARG A 278 0.36 9.67 -32.81
C ARG A 278 1.58 9.56 -31.91
N TYR A 279 2.46 8.63 -32.25
CA TYR A 279 3.76 8.52 -31.60
C TYR A 279 4.88 8.38 -32.64
N GLU A 280 6.06 8.76 -32.23
CA GLU A 280 7.32 8.54 -32.93
C GLU A 280 8.17 7.54 -32.12
N THR A 281 8.79 6.59 -32.81
CA THR A 281 9.73 5.66 -32.19
C THR A 281 11.14 6.20 -32.28
N VAL A 282 11.86 6.20 -31.15
CA VAL A 282 13.24 6.65 -31.07
C VAL A 282 14.13 5.53 -30.50
N GLU A 283 15.39 5.53 -30.90
CA GLU A 283 16.37 4.56 -30.39
C GLU A 283 16.91 4.95 -28.99
N GLU A 284 16.88 6.26 -28.69
CA GLU A 284 17.42 6.82 -27.46
C GLU A 284 16.57 8.02 -27.02
N ALA A 285 16.22 8.08 -25.72
CA ALA A 285 15.56 9.21 -25.07
C ALA A 285 16.51 9.85 -24.06
N SER A 286 16.83 11.13 -24.21
CA SER A 286 17.69 11.88 -23.30
C SER A 286 16.91 12.45 -22.11
N ALA A 287 17.62 12.85 -21.06
CA ALA A 287 17.03 13.55 -19.89
C ALA A 287 16.13 14.71 -20.34
N GLY A 288 15.03 14.92 -19.63
CA GLY A 288 13.94 15.85 -19.92
C GLY A 288 12.89 15.33 -20.91
N THR A 289 13.05 14.11 -21.44
CA THR A 289 12.08 13.52 -22.39
C THR A 289 11.04 12.71 -21.64
N VAL A 290 9.76 12.92 -21.96
CA VAL A 290 8.65 12.04 -21.53
C VAL A 290 8.37 11.03 -22.64
N CYS A 291 8.45 9.76 -22.33
CA CYS A 291 8.26 8.68 -23.29
C CYS A 291 7.45 7.51 -22.70
N ALA A 292 6.89 6.70 -23.59
CA ALA A 292 6.28 5.43 -23.25
C ALA A 292 7.20 4.29 -23.70
N VAL A 293 7.44 3.34 -22.82
CA VAL A 293 8.35 2.21 -23.03
C VAL A 293 7.57 0.92 -23.09
N THR A 294 7.91 0.01 -24.00
CA THR A 294 7.36 -1.34 -24.04
C THR A 294 8.43 -2.35 -23.60
N GLY A 295 7.98 -3.50 -23.05
CA GLY A 295 8.85 -4.60 -22.65
C GLY A 295 9.23 -4.64 -21.18
N LEU A 296 8.77 -3.68 -20.36
CA LEU A 296 8.91 -3.71 -18.91
C LEU A 296 7.69 -4.39 -18.30
N GLY A 297 7.92 -5.40 -17.43
CA GLY A 297 6.86 -6.20 -16.81
C GLY A 297 6.27 -5.60 -15.55
N GLU A 298 7.03 -5.62 -14.45
CA GLU A 298 6.56 -5.30 -13.11
C GLU A 298 6.92 -3.87 -12.68
N THR A 299 6.39 -2.88 -13.39
CA THR A 299 6.59 -1.48 -13.03
C THR A 299 5.28 -0.87 -12.55
N SER A 300 5.32 0.12 -11.66
CA SER A 300 4.15 0.82 -11.13
C SER A 300 4.26 2.33 -11.32
N ALA A 301 3.11 3.01 -11.36
CA ALA A 301 3.10 4.46 -11.33
C ALA A 301 3.63 4.98 -9.98
N GLY A 302 4.45 6.03 -10.00
CA GLY A 302 5.16 6.56 -8.83
C GLY A 302 6.55 5.95 -8.61
N GLN A 303 6.89 4.87 -9.30
CA GLN A 303 8.19 4.21 -9.15
C GLN A 303 9.33 5.01 -9.78
N GLY A 304 10.43 5.17 -9.04
CA GLY A 304 11.71 5.64 -9.55
C GLY A 304 12.57 4.49 -10.09
N VAL A 305 13.35 4.74 -11.11
CA VAL A 305 14.26 3.75 -11.73
C VAL A 305 15.64 4.37 -12.00
N GLY A 306 16.67 3.55 -11.99
CA GLY A 306 18.05 4.01 -12.17
C GLY A 306 18.55 4.79 -10.95
N CYS A 307 19.06 5.99 -11.14
CA CYS A 307 19.51 6.84 -10.02
C CYS A 307 18.34 7.46 -9.22
N GLU A 308 17.10 7.38 -9.69
CA GLU A 308 15.87 7.72 -8.96
C GLU A 308 15.46 6.52 -8.09
N GLN A 309 15.82 6.53 -6.81
CA GLN A 309 15.53 5.39 -5.92
C GLN A 309 14.26 5.56 -5.09
N GLU A 310 13.75 6.77 -4.96
CA GLU A 310 12.55 7.06 -4.17
C GLU A 310 11.27 6.74 -4.95
N ASN A 311 10.36 6.02 -4.33
CA ASN A 311 9.01 5.83 -4.84
C ASN A 311 8.11 6.93 -4.27
N VAL A 312 7.41 7.65 -5.14
CA VAL A 312 6.47 8.71 -4.75
C VAL A 312 5.07 8.26 -5.13
N PHE A 313 4.26 7.96 -4.13
CA PHE A 313 2.87 7.57 -4.35
C PHE A 313 1.93 8.77 -4.24
N ALA A 314 0.81 8.72 -4.96
CA ALA A 314 -0.22 9.74 -4.86
C ALA A 314 -0.75 9.81 -3.41
N GLY A 315 -0.98 11.05 -2.93
CA GLY A 315 -1.52 11.28 -1.59
C GLY A 315 -3.03 11.36 -1.53
N LEU A 316 -3.69 11.44 -2.70
CA LEU A 316 -5.14 11.45 -2.79
C LEU A 316 -5.68 10.01 -2.79
N GLU A 317 -6.34 9.64 -1.71
CA GLU A 317 -6.93 8.31 -1.54
C GLU A 317 -8.44 8.32 -1.83
N PRO A 318 -8.96 7.25 -2.47
CA PRO A 318 -10.39 7.05 -2.60
C PRO A 318 -11.06 6.81 -1.25
N VAL A 319 -12.25 7.36 -1.06
CA VAL A 319 -13.03 7.23 0.20
C VAL A 319 -14.28 6.37 0.06
N LEU A 320 -14.57 5.88 -1.14
CA LEU A 320 -15.72 5.05 -1.44
C LEU A 320 -15.27 3.68 -1.97
N SER A 321 -15.83 2.63 -1.40
CA SER A 321 -15.61 1.24 -1.84
C SER A 321 -16.91 0.68 -2.41
N TYR A 322 -16.86 0.16 -3.63
CA TYR A 322 -18.02 -0.39 -4.33
C TYR A 322 -17.85 -1.87 -4.65
N LYS A 323 -18.91 -2.64 -4.41
CA LYS A 323 -18.98 -4.03 -4.87
C LYS A 323 -19.17 -4.06 -6.39
N VAL A 324 -18.35 -4.81 -7.08
CA VAL A 324 -18.48 -5.07 -8.53
C VAL A 324 -19.46 -6.20 -8.75
N SER A 325 -20.55 -5.92 -9.45
CA SER A 325 -21.50 -6.92 -9.92
C SER A 325 -21.29 -7.19 -11.41
N TYR A 326 -21.22 -8.44 -11.80
CA TYR A 326 -20.92 -8.89 -13.17
C TYR A 326 -21.91 -9.97 -13.59
N PRO A 327 -22.03 -10.28 -14.92
CA PRO A 327 -22.96 -11.28 -15.42
C PRO A 327 -22.70 -12.68 -14.84
N GLU A 328 -23.76 -13.45 -14.56
CA GLU A 328 -23.69 -14.79 -13.96
C GLU A 328 -22.92 -15.83 -14.82
N ASP A 329 -22.79 -15.59 -16.13
CA ASP A 329 -22.05 -16.43 -17.04
C ASP A 329 -20.52 -16.23 -16.97
N LYS A 330 -20.05 -15.26 -16.19
CA LYS A 330 -18.63 -14.95 -16.00
C LYS A 330 -18.09 -15.55 -14.70
N ASP A 331 -16.90 -16.14 -14.81
CA ASP A 331 -16.19 -16.63 -13.63
C ASP A 331 -15.56 -15.46 -12.84
N ALA A 332 -15.74 -15.45 -11.52
CA ALA A 332 -15.19 -14.44 -10.62
C ALA A 332 -13.66 -14.24 -10.80
N VAL A 333 -12.92 -15.34 -11.05
CA VAL A 333 -11.46 -15.28 -11.24
C VAL A 333 -11.09 -14.55 -12.53
N VAL A 334 -11.90 -14.71 -13.58
CA VAL A 334 -11.69 -13.99 -14.85
C VAL A 334 -11.97 -12.51 -14.68
N VAL A 335 -13.09 -12.17 -14.00
CA VAL A 335 -13.44 -10.77 -13.70
C VAL A 335 -12.38 -10.13 -12.81
N LEU A 336 -11.95 -10.82 -11.77
CA LEU A 336 -10.88 -10.33 -10.87
C LEU A 336 -9.59 -10.03 -11.64
N ARG A 337 -9.17 -10.94 -12.53
CA ARG A 337 -7.98 -10.73 -13.38
C ARG A 337 -8.15 -9.49 -14.26
N ASP A 338 -9.32 -9.33 -14.88
CA ASP A 338 -9.60 -8.23 -15.79
C ASP A 338 -9.66 -6.88 -15.05
N ILE A 339 -10.24 -6.85 -13.84
CA ILE A 339 -10.27 -5.66 -12.99
C ILE A 339 -8.86 -5.34 -12.45
N ARG A 340 -8.06 -6.34 -12.05
CA ARG A 340 -6.65 -6.14 -11.63
C ARG A 340 -5.79 -5.59 -12.77
N GLN A 341 -6.11 -5.90 -14.02
CA GLN A 341 -5.43 -5.27 -15.15
C GLN A 341 -5.71 -3.77 -15.22
N LEU A 342 -6.90 -3.32 -14.79
CA LEU A 342 -7.22 -1.89 -14.65
C LEU A 342 -6.51 -1.27 -13.43
N GLU A 343 -6.34 -2.02 -12.35
CA GLU A 343 -5.56 -1.59 -11.18
C GLU A 343 -4.09 -1.31 -11.52
N GLU A 344 -3.47 -2.04 -12.46
CA GLU A 344 -2.14 -1.69 -12.96
C GLU A 344 -2.09 -0.29 -13.59
N GLU A 345 -3.18 0.14 -14.24
CA GLU A 345 -3.30 1.46 -14.88
C GLU A 345 -3.74 2.55 -13.87
N GLU A 346 -4.61 2.18 -12.93
CA GLU A 346 -5.14 3.02 -11.86
C GLU A 346 -4.94 2.34 -10.50
N PRO A 347 -3.76 2.45 -9.89
CA PRO A 347 -3.44 1.76 -8.63
C PRO A 347 -4.40 2.09 -7.47
N GLU A 348 -4.99 3.27 -7.50
CA GLU A 348 -5.93 3.74 -6.48
C GLU A 348 -7.24 2.95 -6.45
N LEU A 349 -7.52 2.11 -7.46
CA LEU A 349 -8.69 1.22 -7.45
C LEU A 349 -8.63 0.18 -6.32
N HIS A 350 -7.45 -0.14 -5.80
CA HIS A 350 -7.24 -1.07 -4.68
C HIS A 350 -8.23 -2.23 -4.71
N VAL A 351 -8.05 -3.14 -5.68
CA VAL A 351 -8.98 -4.24 -5.95
C VAL A 351 -8.91 -5.29 -4.85
N GLU A 352 -9.95 -5.38 -4.04
CA GLU A 352 -10.08 -6.35 -2.96
C GLU A 352 -10.97 -7.53 -3.39
N PHE A 353 -10.53 -8.74 -3.10
CA PHE A 353 -11.31 -9.94 -3.33
C PHE A 353 -11.66 -10.62 -2.02
N ALA A 354 -12.92 -10.57 -1.63
CA ALA A 354 -13.42 -11.26 -0.45
C ALA A 354 -13.58 -12.75 -0.75
N GLN A 355 -12.60 -13.56 -0.35
CA GLN A 355 -12.54 -14.99 -0.65
C GLN A 355 -13.74 -15.76 -0.09
N GLU A 356 -14.31 -15.31 1.03
CA GLU A 356 -15.44 -15.96 1.71
C GLU A 356 -16.75 -15.82 0.91
N THR A 357 -16.98 -14.67 0.30
CA THR A 357 -18.21 -14.37 -0.44
C THR A 357 -18.03 -14.46 -1.95
N GLY A 358 -16.77 -14.52 -2.45
CA GLY A 358 -16.44 -14.45 -3.87
C GLY A 358 -16.70 -13.06 -4.48
N GLU A 359 -16.81 -12.02 -3.65
CA GLU A 359 -17.13 -10.66 -4.07
C GLU A 359 -15.86 -9.87 -4.38
N ILE A 360 -15.95 -9.01 -5.40
CA ILE A 360 -14.89 -8.11 -5.81
C ILE A 360 -15.29 -6.70 -5.40
N PHE A 361 -14.40 -5.98 -4.73
CA PHE A 361 -14.57 -4.58 -4.36
C PHE A 361 -13.51 -3.73 -5.04
N VAL A 362 -13.88 -2.49 -5.39
CA VAL A 362 -12.98 -1.48 -5.94
C VAL A 362 -13.18 -0.16 -5.19
N LYS A 363 -12.10 0.58 -4.96
CA LYS A 363 -12.13 1.91 -4.38
C LYS A 363 -12.17 2.94 -5.50
N VAL A 364 -12.96 4.01 -5.34
CA VAL A 364 -13.07 5.08 -6.34
C VAL A 364 -13.22 6.44 -5.67
N MET A 365 -12.82 7.48 -6.40
CA MET A 365 -12.94 8.87 -5.96
C MET A 365 -14.37 9.41 -6.10
N GLY A 366 -15.12 8.93 -7.11
CA GLY A 366 -16.46 9.44 -7.37
C GLY A 366 -17.26 8.66 -8.41
N GLN A 367 -18.50 9.12 -8.66
CA GLN A 367 -19.46 8.41 -9.51
C GLN A 367 -19.10 8.44 -11.00
N VAL A 368 -18.45 9.50 -11.49
CA VAL A 368 -18.07 9.58 -12.91
C VAL A 368 -17.02 8.52 -13.22
N GLN A 369 -16.09 8.24 -12.31
CA GLN A 369 -15.10 7.18 -12.45
C GLN A 369 -15.77 5.80 -12.60
N LEU A 370 -16.84 5.49 -11.83
CA LEU A 370 -17.59 4.23 -11.98
C LEU A 370 -18.19 4.05 -13.38
N GLN A 371 -18.74 5.12 -13.94
CA GLN A 371 -19.31 5.09 -15.29
C GLN A 371 -18.22 4.86 -16.36
N VAL A 372 -17.06 5.49 -16.16
CA VAL A 372 -15.90 5.33 -17.04
C VAL A 372 -15.38 3.89 -16.97
N LEU A 373 -15.20 3.33 -15.77
CA LEU A 373 -14.80 1.95 -15.55
C LEU A 373 -15.77 0.94 -16.21
N THR A 374 -17.10 1.16 -16.05
CA THR A 374 -18.11 0.32 -16.70
C THR A 374 -17.92 0.28 -18.22
N GLN A 375 -17.67 1.43 -18.84
CA GLN A 375 -17.47 1.51 -20.28
C GLN A 375 -16.12 0.92 -20.71
N ILE A 376 -15.05 1.13 -19.95
CA ILE A 376 -13.74 0.53 -20.23
C ILE A 376 -13.83 -1.00 -20.20
N VAL A 377 -14.48 -1.59 -19.19
CA VAL A 377 -14.69 -3.03 -19.10
C VAL A 377 -15.48 -3.55 -20.27
N LYS A 378 -16.56 -2.87 -20.67
CA LYS A 378 -17.36 -3.22 -21.85
C LYS A 378 -16.55 -3.19 -23.14
N ASP A 379 -15.77 -2.12 -23.36
CA ASP A 379 -15.04 -1.92 -24.61
C ASP A 379 -13.81 -2.84 -24.70
N ARG A 380 -13.14 -3.13 -23.58
CA ARG A 380 -11.90 -3.92 -23.53
C ARG A 380 -12.17 -5.40 -23.36
N PHE A 381 -13.09 -5.79 -22.48
CA PHE A 381 -13.33 -7.18 -22.11
C PHE A 381 -14.67 -7.74 -22.63
N GLY A 382 -15.54 -6.90 -23.18
CA GLY A 382 -16.77 -7.30 -23.88
C GLY A 382 -17.94 -7.69 -22.98
N TYR A 383 -17.95 -7.33 -21.72
CA TYR A 383 -19.07 -7.54 -20.79
C TYR A 383 -19.34 -6.29 -19.95
N LEU A 384 -20.57 -6.20 -19.41
CA LEU A 384 -20.99 -5.08 -18.58
C LEU A 384 -20.81 -5.45 -17.11
N ILE A 385 -20.26 -4.50 -16.34
CA ILE A 385 -20.28 -4.53 -14.90
C ILE A 385 -21.22 -3.45 -14.36
N SER A 386 -21.72 -3.65 -13.16
CA SER A 386 -22.43 -2.63 -12.40
C SER A 386 -21.87 -2.57 -10.98
N PHE A 387 -22.16 -1.47 -10.28
CA PHE A 387 -21.65 -1.26 -8.95
C PHE A 387 -22.80 -1.23 -7.94
N GLY A 388 -22.62 -1.89 -6.81
CA GLY A 388 -23.54 -1.85 -5.68
C GLY A 388 -23.51 -0.48 -4.99
N MET A 389 -24.19 -0.36 -3.84
CA MET A 389 -24.10 0.85 -3.02
C MET A 389 -22.67 1.00 -2.49
N GLY A 390 -22.15 2.22 -2.54
CA GLY A 390 -20.84 2.55 -2.02
C GLY A 390 -20.80 2.41 -0.49
N ARG A 391 -19.70 1.86 0.01
CA ARG A 391 -19.41 1.83 1.45
C ARG A 391 -18.42 2.93 1.76
N ILE A 392 -18.64 3.62 2.87
CA ILE A 392 -17.71 4.64 3.36
C ILE A 392 -16.45 3.93 3.88
N ILE A 393 -15.31 4.45 3.52
CA ILE A 393 -14.02 4.01 4.05
C ILE A 393 -13.72 4.85 5.28
N TYR A 394 -13.91 4.26 6.44
CA TYR A 394 -13.56 4.86 7.73
C TYR A 394 -12.06 4.70 8.00
N LYS A 395 -11.53 5.51 8.92
CA LYS A 395 -10.20 5.35 9.53
C LYS A 395 -10.35 5.35 11.05
N GLU A 396 -9.32 4.94 11.77
CA GLU A 396 -9.32 4.94 13.23
C GLU A 396 -8.10 5.69 13.76
N THR A 397 -8.24 6.32 14.92
CA THR A 397 -7.14 6.98 15.63
C THR A 397 -7.28 6.82 17.13
N LEU A 398 -6.27 7.21 17.91
CA LEU A 398 -6.34 7.28 19.37
C LEU A 398 -6.92 8.62 19.84
N ALA A 399 -7.61 8.60 20.97
CA ALA A 399 -8.06 9.80 21.65
C ALA A 399 -6.99 10.37 22.60
N GLU A 400 -6.24 9.49 23.25
CA GLU A 400 -5.23 9.82 24.25
C GLU A 400 -3.97 8.96 24.06
N PRO A 401 -2.79 9.40 24.56
CA PRO A 401 -1.58 8.61 24.51
C PRO A 401 -1.73 7.27 25.27
N VAL A 402 -1.14 6.21 24.72
CA VAL A 402 -1.17 4.88 25.33
C VAL A 402 0.14 4.15 25.09
N MET A 403 0.47 3.23 26.00
CA MET A 403 1.60 2.32 25.82
C MET A 403 1.14 1.02 25.17
N GLY A 404 1.83 0.60 24.13
CA GLY A 404 1.68 -0.70 23.53
C GLY A 404 2.86 -1.61 23.88
N VAL A 405 2.60 -2.79 24.43
CA VAL A 405 3.63 -3.77 24.77
C VAL A 405 3.38 -5.07 24.03
N GLY A 406 4.37 -5.52 23.27
CA GLY A 406 4.32 -6.79 22.55
C GLY A 406 5.48 -7.69 22.97
N HIS A 407 5.16 -8.91 23.37
CA HIS A 407 6.11 -9.93 23.73
C HIS A 407 5.96 -11.15 22.84
N PHE A 408 7.07 -11.66 22.33
CA PHE A 408 7.07 -12.85 21.48
C PHE A 408 8.21 -13.78 21.89
N GLU A 409 7.86 -14.85 22.62
CA GLU A 409 8.83 -15.80 23.17
C GLU A 409 8.33 -17.26 22.98
N PRO A 410 8.10 -17.73 21.76
CA PRO A 410 7.99 -19.17 21.54
C PRO A 410 9.36 -19.84 21.73
N LEU A 411 9.36 -21.17 21.83
CA LEU A 411 10.59 -21.94 22.12
C LEU A 411 11.77 -21.52 21.23
N ARG A 412 12.86 -21.03 21.83
CA ARG A 412 14.10 -20.52 21.19
C ARG A 412 13.97 -19.20 20.45
N HIS A 413 12.91 -18.44 20.68
CA HIS A 413 12.73 -17.09 20.16
C HIS A 413 12.52 -16.14 21.32
N TYR A 414 12.86 -14.89 21.16
CA TYR A 414 12.64 -13.86 22.18
C TYR A 414 12.67 -12.46 21.58
N ALA A 415 11.62 -11.71 21.73
CA ALA A 415 11.61 -10.26 21.52
C ALA A 415 10.55 -9.61 22.38
N GLU A 416 10.86 -8.46 22.95
CA GLU A 416 9.91 -7.58 23.61
C GLU A 416 10.06 -6.16 23.05
N VAL A 417 8.94 -5.51 22.77
CA VAL A 417 8.87 -4.16 22.16
C VAL A 417 7.86 -3.33 22.94
N HIS A 418 8.27 -2.12 23.32
CA HIS A 418 7.42 -1.14 23.96
C HIS A 418 7.28 0.08 23.05
N LEU A 419 6.05 0.51 22.83
CA LEU A 419 5.69 1.59 21.92
C LEU A 419 4.82 2.61 22.65
N LEU A 420 5.28 3.86 22.68
CA LEU A 420 4.42 4.98 23.01
C LEU A 420 3.63 5.38 21.77
N MET A 421 2.31 5.35 21.85
CA MET A 421 1.40 5.67 20.75
C MET A 421 0.64 6.93 21.12
N GLU A 422 0.81 7.99 20.34
CA GLU A 422 0.27 9.32 20.62
C GLU A 422 -0.60 9.79 19.45
N PRO A 423 -1.80 10.38 19.71
CA PRO A 423 -2.59 10.99 18.66
C PRO A 423 -1.87 12.23 18.09
N LEU A 424 -2.06 12.49 16.81
CA LEU A 424 -1.57 13.67 16.12
C LEU A 424 -2.75 14.52 15.60
N GLU A 425 -2.43 15.70 15.09
CA GLU A 425 -3.41 16.56 14.43
C GLU A 425 -3.99 15.87 13.18
N PRO A 426 -5.27 16.09 12.89
CA PRO A 426 -5.91 15.49 11.72
C PRO A 426 -5.17 15.76 10.41
N GLY A 427 -4.95 14.71 9.61
CA GLY A 427 -4.23 14.77 8.35
C GLY A 427 -2.70 14.68 8.47
N SER A 428 -2.17 14.44 9.68
CA SER A 428 -0.72 14.25 9.90
C SER A 428 -0.22 12.87 9.44
N GLY A 429 -1.12 11.90 9.24
CA GLY A 429 -0.79 10.53 8.90
C GLY A 429 -0.04 9.80 10.01
N MET A 430 0.69 8.73 9.63
CA MET A 430 1.48 7.93 10.57
C MET A 430 2.90 8.48 10.67
N GLN A 431 3.43 8.60 11.89
CA GLN A 431 4.80 9.00 12.15
C GLN A 431 5.48 7.98 13.07
N PHE A 432 6.74 7.66 12.80
CA PHE A 432 7.51 6.67 13.54
C PHE A 432 8.81 7.27 14.05
N ASP A 433 9.14 6.98 15.33
CA ASP A 433 10.33 7.53 15.99
C ASP A 433 10.89 6.56 17.03
N THR A 434 12.06 6.85 17.58
CA THR A 434 12.64 6.10 18.69
C THR A 434 13.33 7.02 19.68
N ILE A 435 13.02 6.84 20.96
CA ILE A 435 13.70 7.48 22.11
C ILE A 435 14.42 6.42 22.95
N CYS A 436 14.42 5.14 22.50
CA CYS A 436 15.04 4.06 23.23
C CYS A 436 16.56 4.23 23.27
N SER A 437 17.14 4.08 24.47
CA SER A 437 18.59 4.12 24.64
C SER A 437 19.27 2.91 23.99
N GLU A 438 20.45 3.13 23.38
CA GLU A 438 21.29 2.04 22.84
C GLU A 438 21.76 1.07 23.95
N ASP A 439 21.78 1.51 25.22
CA ASP A 439 22.09 0.66 26.36
C ASP A 439 20.94 -0.31 26.70
N VAL A 440 19.70 0.01 26.34
CA VAL A 440 18.50 -0.82 26.54
C VAL A 440 18.31 -1.78 25.36
N LEU A 441 18.38 -1.24 24.15
CA LEU A 441 18.20 -2.02 22.92
C LEU A 441 19.17 -1.53 21.84
N ASP A 442 19.96 -2.45 21.25
CA ASP A 442 20.91 -2.13 20.17
C ASP A 442 20.21 -1.43 18.99
N LYS A 443 20.91 -0.44 18.43
CA LYS A 443 20.40 0.42 17.34
C LYS A 443 19.92 -0.35 16.10
N ASN A 444 20.52 -1.49 15.81
CA ASN A 444 20.10 -2.32 14.66
C ASN A 444 18.71 -2.89 14.91
N TRP A 445 18.41 -3.32 16.14
CA TRP A 445 17.07 -3.78 16.49
C TRP A 445 16.04 -2.65 16.49
N GLN A 446 16.41 -1.46 16.96
CA GLN A 446 15.54 -0.29 16.89
C GLN A 446 15.17 0.06 15.44
N ARG A 447 16.15 0.08 14.52
CA ARG A 447 15.90 0.29 13.09
C ARG A 447 15.01 -0.79 12.49
N LEU A 448 15.20 -2.04 12.90
CA LEU A 448 14.36 -3.13 12.43
C LEU A 448 12.91 -2.98 12.90
N ILE A 449 12.68 -2.54 14.16
CA ILE A 449 11.34 -2.25 14.66
C ILE A 449 10.70 -1.12 13.83
N LEU A 450 11.42 -0.03 13.57
CA LEU A 450 10.93 1.06 12.72
C LEU A 450 10.56 0.56 11.31
N THR A 451 11.40 -0.27 10.69
CA THR A 451 11.08 -0.91 9.40
C THR A 451 9.79 -1.75 9.49
N HIS A 452 9.57 -2.48 10.59
CA HIS A 452 8.36 -3.27 10.78
C HIS A 452 7.12 -2.41 11.04
N LEU A 453 7.28 -1.21 11.59
CA LEU A 453 6.20 -0.24 11.72
C LEU A 453 5.81 0.36 10.36
N GLU A 454 6.78 0.56 9.45
CA GLU A 454 6.55 1.13 8.12
C GLU A 454 6.06 0.12 7.07
N GLU A 455 6.37 -1.18 7.22
CA GLU A 455 6.10 -2.20 6.19
C GLU A 455 4.63 -2.61 6.06
N LYS A 456 3.77 -2.20 7.00
CA LYS A 456 2.38 -2.69 7.10
C LYS A 456 1.40 -1.57 7.39
N GLU A 457 0.26 -1.59 6.70
CA GLU A 457 -0.92 -0.82 7.09
C GLU A 457 -1.60 -1.50 8.28
N TYR A 458 -1.65 -0.81 9.42
CA TYR A 458 -2.25 -1.34 10.64
C TYR A 458 -3.75 -1.10 10.69
N ARG A 459 -4.48 -2.11 11.16
CA ARG A 459 -5.94 -2.03 11.36
C ARG A 459 -6.27 -1.64 12.79
N GLY A 460 -7.27 -0.79 12.94
CA GLY A 460 -7.83 -0.41 14.22
C GLY A 460 -8.65 -1.53 14.90
N VAL A 461 -9.18 -1.23 16.04
CA VAL A 461 -9.88 -2.21 16.90
C VAL A 461 -11.41 -2.01 16.94
N LEU A 462 -11.91 -0.90 16.38
CA LEU A 462 -13.34 -0.57 16.39
C LEU A 462 -14.09 -1.26 15.23
N THR A 463 -13.59 -1.07 14.02
CA THR A 463 -14.22 -1.59 12.80
C THR A 463 -13.24 -2.38 11.92
N GLY A 464 -11.96 -2.41 12.32
CA GLY A 464 -10.87 -2.95 11.51
C GLY A 464 -10.43 -2.03 10.38
N ALA A 465 -10.86 -0.77 10.42
CA ALA A 465 -10.43 0.27 9.48
C ALA A 465 -8.94 0.62 9.69
N PRO A 466 -8.24 1.15 8.66
CA PRO A 466 -6.85 1.57 8.81
C PRO A 466 -6.69 2.65 9.89
N ILE A 467 -5.58 2.60 10.66
CA ILE A 467 -5.25 3.67 11.61
C ILE A 467 -4.55 4.83 10.91
N THR A 468 -4.73 6.04 11.43
CA THR A 468 -4.11 7.28 10.92
C THR A 468 -3.91 8.31 12.04
N ASP A 469 -3.18 9.38 11.73
CA ASP A 469 -2.97 10.55 12.59
C ASP A 469 -2.42 10.16 13.97
N MET A 470 -1.34 9.39 13.95
CA MET A 470 -0.74 8.80 15.13
C MET A 470 0.78 8.77 15.04
N LYS A 471 1.45 9.12 16.12
CA LYS A 471 2.89 8.93 16.28
C LYS A 471 3.14 7.68 17.12
N ILE A 472 3.98 6.78 16.61
CA ILE A 472 4.41 5.59 17.32
C ILE A 472 5.91 5.70 17.60
N THR A 473 6.28 5.78 18.88
CA THR A 473 7.65 5.96 19.33
C THR A 473 8.13 4.72 20.07
N VAL A 474 9.25 4.15 19.64
CA VAL A 474 9.90 3.05 20.37
C VAL A 474 10.54 3.59 21.66
N THR A 475 10.07 3.17 22.82
CA THR A 475 10.54 3.64 24.12
C THR A 475 11.50 2.68 24.78
N ALA A 476 11.24 1.38 24.68
CA ALA A 476 12.06 0.31 25.22
C ALA A 476 11.90 -0.97 24.40
N GLY A 477 12.76 -1.92 24.65
CA GLY A 477 12.67 -3.26 24.07
C GLY A 477 13.75 -4.16 24.62
N ARG A 478 13.60 -5.45 24.40
CA ARG A 478 14.57 -6.42 24.88
C ARG A 478 14.83 -7.51 23.86
N ALA A 479 16.11 -7.81 23.63
CA ALA A 479 16.59 -8.89 22.81
C ALA A 479 17.35 -9.90 23.66
N HIS A 480 17.33 -11.15 23.25
CA HIS A 480 18.18 -12.19 23.84
C HIS A 480 19.32 -12.58 22.90
N GLN A 481 20.57 -12.54 23.38
CA GLN A 481 21.78 -12.74 22.55
C GLN A 481 21.84 -14.03 21.71
N LYS A 482 21.09 -15.06 22.07
CA LYS A 482 21.10 -16.38 21.42
C LYS A 482 19.79 -16.77 20.76
N HIS A 483 18.69 -16.09 21.14
CA HIS A 483 17.34 -16.51 20.79
C HIS A 483 16.52 -15.45 20.07
N THR A 484 17.12 -14.30 19.76
CA THR A 484 16.43 -13.24 19.00
C THR A 484 16.84 -13.31 17.53
N GLU A 485 15.84 -13.45 16.67
CA GLU A 485 15.96 -13.33 15.22
C GLU A 485 15.13 -12.13 14.72
N GLY A 486 15.35 -11.68 13.48
CA GLY A 486 14.65 -10.51 12.95
C GLY A 486 13.11 -10.67 12.92
N GLY A 487 12.64 -11.86 12.61
CA GLY A 487 11.20 -12.18 12.61
C GLY A 487 10.53 -12.09 13.97
N ASP A 488 11.27 -12.22 15.07
CA ASP A 488 10.72 -12.12 16.42
C ASP A 488 10.31 -10.69 16.74
N PHE A 489 11.14 -9.72 16.32
CA PHE A 489 10.81 -8.32 16.47
C PHE A 489 9.61 -7.90 15.62
N ARG A 490 9.45 -8.50 14.42
CA ARG A 490 8.23 -8.29 13.62
C ARG A 490 6.98 -8.70 14.39
N GLN A 491 7.00 -9.91 14.97
CA GLN A 491 5.87 -10.44 15.73
C GLN A 491 5.61 -9.63 17.01
N ALA A 492 6.66 -9.23 17.73
CA ALA A 492 6.52 -8.41 18.92
C ALA A 492 5.99 -7.00 18.59
N THR A 493 6.49 -6.37 17.51
CA THR A 493 6.05 -5.04 17.06
C THR A 493 4.57 -5.04 16.67
N TYR A 494 4.12 -6.01 15.89
CA TYR A 494 2.70 -6.10 15.49
C TYR A 494 1.77 -6.28 16.68
N ARG A 495 2.19 -7.10 17.67
CA ARG A 495 1.45 -7.29 18.92
C ARG A 495 1.46 -6.05 19.79
N ALA A 496 2.59 -5.32 19.85
CA ALA A 496 2.68 -4.07 20.60
C ALA A 496 1.70 -3.02 20.08
N VAL A 497 1.67 -2.80 18.76
CA VAL A 497 0.70 -1.87 18.14
C VAL A 497 -0.73 -2.32 18.46
N ARG A 498 -1.05 -3.58 18.24
CA ARG A 498 -2.41 -4.08 18.44
C ARG A 498 -2.83 -4.05 19.91
N GLN A 499 -1.94 -4.42 20.81
CA GLN A 499 -2.18 -4.38 22.27
C GLN A 499 -2.41 -2.94 22.73
N GLY A 500 -1.60 -1.98 22.27
CA GLY A 500 -1.78 -0.57 22.58
C GLY A 500 -3.13 -0.02 22.12
N LEU A 501 -3.57 -0.38 20.90
CA LEU A 501 -4.90 -0.02 20.40
C LEU A 501 -6.04 -0.63 21.24
N MET A 502 -5.88 -1.86 21.72
CA MET A 502 -6.86 -2.51 22.61
C MET A 502 -6.93 -1.88 24.00
N MET A 503 -5.82 -1.33 24.50
CA MET A 503 -5.74 -0.65 25.81
C MET A 503 -6.19 0.80 25.73
N GLY A 504 -6.01 1.46 24.58
CA GLY A 504 -6.31 2.87 24.40
C GLY A 504 -7.77 3.13 24.01
N GLU A 505 -8.22 4.36 24.26
CA GLU A 505 -9.48 4.86 23.72
C GLU A 505 -9.31 5.21 22.25
N CYS A 506 -9.87 4.38 21.37
CA CYS A 506 -9.87 4.62 19.92
C CYS A 506 -11.10 5.43 19.50
N ARG A 507 -10.95 6.21 18.41
CA ARG A 507 -12.03 6.98 17.77
C ARG A 507 -12.13 6.63 16.32
N LEU A 508 -13.36 6.54 15.84
CA LEU A 508 -13.66 6.36 14.43
C LEU A 508 -13.60 7.70 13.71
N LEU A 509 -12.94 7.73 12.55
CA LEU A 509 -12.85 8.88 11.66
C LEU A 509 -13.63 8.61 10.39
N GLU A 510 -14.41 9.61 9.95
CA GLU A 510 -15.12 9.57 8.68
C GLU A 510 -14.55 10.57 7.69
N PRO A 511 -14.60 10.28 6.38
CA PRO A 511 -14.19 11.23 5.37
C PRO A 511 -15.20 12.38 5.25
N VAL A 512 -14.69 13.59 5.05
CA VAL A 512 -15.48 14.82 4.97
C VAL A 512 -15.19 15.53 3.66
N TYR A 513 -16.24 15.93 2.95
CA TYR A 513 -16.18 16.79 1.79
C TYR A 513 -16.13 18.28 2.16
N ALA A 514 -15.25 19.02 1.53
CA ALA A 514 -15.44 20.45 1.32
C ALA A 514 -16.37 20.62 0.10
N PHE A 515 -17.48 21.30 0.28
CA PHE A 515 -18.47 21.52 -0.79
C PHE A 515 -18.61 22.98 -1.17
N ARG A 516 -18.96 23.20 -2.44
CA ARG A 516 -19.47 24.46 -2.97
C ARG A 516 -20.77 24.18 -3.69
N LEU A 517 -21.85 24.78 -3.20
CA LEU A 517 -23.20 24.62 -3.69
C LEU A 517 -23.69 25.94 -4.25
N GLU A 518 -23.96 25.98 -5.55
CA GLU A 518 -24.54 27.12 -6.28
C GLU A 518 -26.01 26.83 -6.59
N ILE A 519 -26.90 27.65 -6.11
CA ILE A 519 -28.34 27.44 -6.21
C ILE A 519 -29.07 28.77 -6.37
N PRO A 520 -30.29 28.78 -6.96
CA PRO A 520 -31.14 29.94 -6.96
C PRO A 520 -31.42 30.46 -5.53
N THR A 521 -31.35 31.78 -5.34
CA THR A 521 -31.45 32.41 -4.00
C THR A 521 -32.74 32.01 -3.26
N GLU A 522 -33.82 31.72 -3.99
CA GLU A 522 -35.06 31.21 -3.39
C GLU A 522 -34.89 29.86 -2.68
N MET A 523 -33.91 29.06 -3.05
CA MET A 523 -33.66 27.71 -2.51
C MET A 523 -32.64 27.70 -1.38
N THR A 524 -32.01 28.84 -1.03
CA THR A 524 -30.95 28.93 -0.02
C THR A 524 -31.41 28.37 1.33
N GLY A 525 -32.60 28.74 1.81
CA GLY A 525 -33.11 28.24 3.09
C GLY A 525 -33.31 26.71 3.14
N ARG A 526 -33.70 26.12 2.01
CA ARG A 526 -33.81 24.64 1.89
C ARG A 526 -32.43 24.00 1.95
N ALA A 527 -31.47 24.48 1.17
CA ALA A 527 -30.14 23.97 1.14
C ALA A 527 -29.45 24.03 2.51
N MET A 528 -29.58 25.17 3.21
CA MET A 528 -29.04 25.30 4.57
C MET A 528 -29.63 24.28 5.55
N ASN A 529 -30.94 24.03 5.45
CA ASN A 529 -31.59 23.02 6.29
C ASN A 529 -31.15 21.59 5.92
N ASP A 530 -31.03 21.29 4.62
CA ASP A 530 -30.57 19.98 4.16
C ASP A 530 -29.14 19.73 4.61
N ILE A 531 -28.23 20.71 4.46
CA ILE A 531 -26.82 20.60 4.92
C ILE A 531 -26.78 20.41 6.44
N THR A 532 -27.57 21.13 7.21
CA THR A 532 -27.66 20.97 8.68
C THR A 532 -28.12 19.56 9.03
N ARG A 533 -29.11 19.02 8.35
CA ARG A 533 -29.63 17.66 8.56
C ARG A 533 -28.58 16.59 8.18
N MET A 534 -27.71 16.88 7.24
CA MET A 534 -26.59 16.05 6.85
C MET A 534 -25.37 16.20 7.76
N HIS A 535 -25.50 16.85 8.91
CA HIS A 535 -24.40 17.16 9.85
C HIS A 535 -23.28 18.02 9.26
N GLY A 536 -23.55 18.70 8.15
CA GLY A 536 -22.63 19.63 7.52
C GLY A 536 -22.54 20.98 8.22
N ARG A 537 -21.42 21.65 8.00
CA ARG A 537 -21.17 23.04 8.43
C ARG A 537 -21.03 23.91 7.21
N PHE A 538 -21.53 25.13 7.23
CA PHE A 538 -21.45 26.04 6.10
C PHE A 538 -21.10 27.46 6.55
N ALA A 539 -20.42 28.19 5.68
CA ALA A 539 -20.14 29.62 5.85
C ALA A 539 -21.39 30.44 5.49
N GLN A 540 -21.37 31.74 5.79
CA GLN A 540 -22.45 32.62 5.42
C GLN A 540 -22.63 32.59 3.89
N PRO A 541 -23.88 32.41 3.37
CA PRO A 541 -24.13 32.37 1.94
C PRO A 541 -23.71 33.67 1.23
N GLU A 542 -23.00 33.54 0.14
CA GLU A 542 -22.63 34.63 -0.74
C GLU A 542 -23.73 34.76 -1.84
N ILE A 543 -24.23 35.95 -2.09
CA ILE A 543 -25.27 36.17 -3.11
C ILE A 543 -24.64 36.85 -4.33
N GLU A 544 -24.69 36.16 -5.47
CA GLU A 544 -24.22 36.65 -6.77
C GLU A 544 -25.41 36.71 -7.75
N GLY A 545 -26.03 37.91 -7.86
CA GLY A 545 -27.20 38.12 -8.70
C GLY A 545 -28.42 37.31 -8.21
N GLU A 546 -28.94 36.39 -9.03
CA GLU A 546 -30.06 35.50 -8.69
C GLU A 546 -29.63 34.18 -8.04
N MET A 547 -28.33 33.96 -7.91
CA MET A 547 -27.75 32.73 -7.34
C MET A 547 -27.17 32.97 -5.94
N SER A 548 -27.23 31.95 -5.10
CA SER A 548 -26.58 31.90 -3.81
C SER A 548 -25.55 30.82 -3.82
N ILE A 549 -24.36 31.12 -3.27
CA ILE A 549 -23.24 30.22 -3.13
C ILE A 549 -23.10 29.87 -1.66
N LEU A 550 -23.20 28.57 -1.34
CA LEU A 550 -22.93 28.05 -0.01
C LEU A 550 -21.63 27.22 -0.09
N THR A 551 -20.69 27.55 0.78
CA THR A 551 -19.44 26.78 0.95
C THR A 551 -19.39 26.23 2.36
N GLY A 552 -18.80 25.04 2.52
CA GLY A 552 -18.71 24.41 3.83
C GLY A 552 -18.16 22.99 3.76
N THR A 553 -18.41 22.24 4.82
CA THR A 553 -17.99 20.84 4.96
C THR A 553 -19.16 19.95 5.36
N ALA A 554 -19.16 18.71 4.90
CA ALA A 554 -20.14 17.72 5.31
C ALA A 554 -19.59 16.29 5.18
N PRO A 555 -20.06 15.34 6.02
CA PRO A 555 -19.69 13.94 5.91
C PRO A 555 -19.99 13.35 4.52
N VAL A 556 -19.06 12.59 3.98
CA VAL A 556 -19.25 11.89 2.70
C VAL A 556 -20.46 10.97 2.76
N ALA A 557 -20.69 10.31 3.88
CA ALA A 557 -21.81 9.39 4.09
C ALA A 557 -23.17 9.99 3.79
N THR A 558 -23.36 11.27 4.13
CA THR A 558 -24.65 11.95 3.98
C THR A 558 -24.75 12.77 2.69
N MET A 559 -23.62 13.16 2.11
CA MET A 559 -23.57 14.10 0.96
C MET A 559 -23.40 13.39 -0.40
N GLN A 560 -22.97 12.12 -0.45
CA GLN A 560 -22.63 11.45 -1.72
C GLN A 560 -23.77 11.44 -2.76
N GLU A 561 -25.03 11.42 -2.35
CA GLU A 561 -26.19 11.41 -3.27
C GLU A 561 -26.87 12.78 -3.39
N TYR A 562 -26.46 13.78 -2.60
CA TYR A 562 -27.13 15.07 -2.51
C TYR A 562 -27.16 15.86 -3.84
N GLN A 563 -26.22 15.60 -4.76
CA GLN A 563 -26.25 16.18 -6.10
C GLN A 563 -27.57 15.88 -6.85
N GLN A 564 -28.13 14.70 -6.66
CA GLN A 564 -29.40 14.31 -7.30
C GLN A 564 -30.56 15.14 -6.73
N ASP A 565 -30.59 15.32 -5.41
CA ASP A 565 -31.57 16.14 -4.72
C ASP A 565 -31.45 17.61 -5.17
N VAL A 566 -30.21 18.14 -5.22
CA VAL A 566 -29.94 19.50 -5.70
C VAL A 566 -30.49 19.69 -7.12
N THR A 567 -30.18 18.78 -8.03
CA THR A 567 -30.67 18.81 -9.41
C THR A 567 -32.19 18.77 -9.47
N ALA A 568 -32.83 17.94 -8.63
CA ALA A 568 -34.27 17.78 -8.60
C ALA A 568 -35.00 19.05 -8.11
N TYR A 569 -34.61 19.63 -6.97
CA TYR A 569 -35.33 20.78 -6.42
C TYR A 569 -35.00 22.12 -7.09
N THR A 570 -33.80 22.22 -7.69
CA THR A 570 -33.41 23.42 -8.48
C THR A 570 -33.81 23.32 -9.96
N ARG A 571 -34.46 22.23 -10.39
CA ARG A 571 -34.78 21.93 -11.80
C ARG A 571 -33.58 21.98 -12.73
N GLY A 572 -32.44 21.49 -12.25
CA GLY A 572 -31.20 21.45 -13.01
C GLY A 572 -30.38 22.74 -13.00
N GLN A 573 -30.79 23.78 -12.28
CA GLN A 573 -30.04 25.04 -12.18
C GLN A 573 -28.97 24.99 -11.07
N GLY A 574 -29.10 24.08 -10.10
CA GLY A 574 -28.16 23.94 -9.00
C GLY A 574 -26.94 23.12 -9.38
N LYS A 575 -25.80 23.54 -8.89
CA LYS A 575 -24.51 22.87 -9.08
C LYS A 575 -23.84 22.60 -7.74
N LEU A 576 -23.53 21.35 -7.46
CA LEU A 576 -22.77 20.94 -6.28
C LEU A 576 -21.38 20.48 -6.73
N SER A 577 -20.35 21.01 -6.10
CA SER A 577 -18.98 20.57 -6.27
C SER A 577 -18.43 20.12 -4.92
N CYS A 578 -17.93 18.90 -4.82
CA CYS A 578 -17.37 18.35 -3.61
C CYS A 578 -15.91 17.97 -3.86
N THR A 579 -15.06 18.25 -2.88
CA THR A 579 -13.66 17.81 -2.83
C THR A 579 -13.38 17.18 -1.47
N LEU A 580 -12.61 16.10 -1.41
CA LEU A 580 -12.24 15.53 -0.12
C LEU A 580 -11.39 16.54 0.65
N GLN A 581 -11.81 16.87 1.87
CA GLN A 581 -11.06 17.75 2.76
C GLN A 581 -10.09 16.96 3.66
N GLY A 582 -10.50 15.77 4.08
CA GLY A 582 -9.78 14.93 5.01
C GLY A 582 -10.72 14.06 5.83
N TYR A 583 -10.26 13.64 6.99
CA TYR A 583 -11.01 12.82 7.93
C TYR A 583 -11.27 13.61 9.22
N GLU A 584 -12.50 13.53 9.74
CA GLU A 584 -12.93 14.12 11.01
C GLU A 584 -13.56 13.03 11.91
N PRO A 585 -13.71 13.25 13.22
CA PRO A 585 -14.40 12.32 14.10
C PRO A 585 -15.81 11.99 13.57
N CYS A 586 -16.16 10.71 13.55
CA CYS A 586 -17.42 10.24 12.98
C CYS A 586 -18.62 10.81 13.73
N HIS A 587 -19.57 11.42 13.02
CA HIS A 587 -20.74 12.07 13.61
C HIS A 587 -21.75 11.08 14.21
N ASN A 588 -21.77 9.84 13.76
CA ASN A 588 -22.67 8.77 14.20
C ASN A 588 -21.92 7.48 14.55
N GLU A 589 -20.78 7.61 15.25
CA GLU A 589 -19.88 6.50 15.62
C GLU A 589 -20.64 5.30 16.23
N ASP A 590 -21.55 5.53 17.18
CA ASP A 590 -22.34 4.48 17.83
C ASP A 590 -23.16 3.64 16.82
N GLU A 591 -23.74 4.26 15.80
CA GLU A 591 -24.52 3.56 14.78
C GLU A 591 -23.62 2.72 13.87
N VAL A 592 -22.46 3.25 13.51
CA VAL A 592 -21.48 2.57 12.65
C VAL A 592 -20.92 1.37 13.40
N LEU A 593 -20.56 1.52 14.68
CA LEU A 593 -20.07 0.43 15.51
C LEU A 593 -21.13 -0.66 15.72
N ALA A 594 -22.37 -0.28 15.96
CA ALA A 594 -23.49 -1.24 16.09
C ALA A 594 -23.76 -2.03 14.81
N ALA A 595 -23.47 -1.45 13.65
CA ALA A 595 -23.59 -2.10 12.34
C ALA A 595 -22.35 -2.93 11.96
N SER A 596 -21.21 -2.71 12.61
CA SER A 596 -19.97 -3.45 12.36
C SER A 596 -20.09 -4.88 12.86
N THR A 597 -19.57 -5.82 12.10
CA THR A 597 -19.41 -7.22 12.48
C THR A 597 -17.98 -7.56 12.87
N TYR A 598 -17.09 -6.58 12.88
CA TYR A 598 -15.69 -6.76 13.21
C TYR A 598 -15.51 -7.01 14.70
N ASP A 599 -14.75 -8.05 15.02
CA ASP A 599 -14.36 -8.37 16.39
C ASP A 599 -12.82 -8.41 16.46
N PRO A 600 -12.17 -7.48 17.19
CA PRO A 600 -10.72 -7.41 17.25
C PRO A 600 -10.07 -8.62 17.95
N GLU A 601 -10.78 -9.37 18.81
CA GLU A 601 -10.26 -10.57 19.46
C GLU A 601 -10.30 -11.79 18.53
N LEU A 602 -11.21 -11.79 17.57
CA LEU A 602 -11.32 -12.86 16.56
C LEU A 602 -10.43 -12.62 15.33
N ASP A 603 -9.76 -11.47 15.23
CA ASP A 603 -8.83 -11.17 14.14
C ASP A 603 -7.48 -11.85 14.35
N LEU A 604 -7.40 -13.11 13.96
CA LEU A 604 -6.18 -13.93 14.08
C LEU A 604 -5.01 -13.44 13.21
N ALA A 605 -5.27 -12.63 12.19
CA ALA A 605 -4.22 -12.03 11.37
C ALA A 605 -3.52 -10.87 12.09
N ASN A 606 -4.18 -10.26 13.07
CA ASN A 606 -3.67 -9.15 13.88
C ASN A 606 -3.86 -9.42 15.37
N PRO A 607 -3.17 -10.42 15.95
CA PRO A 607 -3.35 -10.81 17.34
C PRO A 607 -2.88 -9.70 18.29
N ALA A 608 -3.70 -9.40 19.30
CA ALA A 608 -3.38 -8.46 20.36
C ALA A 608 -2.64 -9.13 21.53
N SER A 609 -2.88 -10.40 21.76
CA SER A 609 -2.27 -11.19 22.82
C SER A 609 -0.81 -11.50 22.53
N SER A 610 0.02 -11.54 23.57
CA SER A 610 1.45 -11.82 23.51
C SER A 610 1.76 -13.30 23.75
N VAL A 611 2.93 -13.74 23.32
CA VAL A 611 3.40 -15.12 23.50
C VAL A 611 4.58 -15.12 24.46
N PHE A 612 4.42 -15.77 25.60
CA PHE A 612 5.46 -15.98 26.61
C PHE A 612 5.88 -17.45 26.66
N CYS A 613 7.02 -17.75 27.26
CA CYS A 613 7.54 -19.11 27.40
C CYS A 613 7.64 -19.49 28.89
N ALA A 614 7.04 -20.61 29.25
CA ALA A 614 7.28 -21.23 30.53
C ALA A 614 7.55 -22.71 30.33
N HIS A 615 8.59 -23.24 31.00
CA HIS A 615 8.93 -24.67 30.96
C HIS A 615 9.23 -25.21 29.55
N GLY A 616 9.73 -24.35 28.64
CA GLY A 616 10.01 -24.72 27.26
C GLY A 616 8.77 -24.85 26.36
N ALA A 617 7.60 -24.35 26.80
CA ALA A 617 6.39 -24.28 25.99
C ALA A 617 5.91 -22.82 25.91
N GLY A 618 5.60 -22.34 24.71
CA GLY A 618 4.96 -21.06 24.51
C GLY A 618 3.50 -21.10 25.01
N TYR A 619 3.06 -20.04 25.68
CA TYR A 619 1.66 -19.84 26.07
C TYR A 619 1.24 -18.42 25.75
N ILE A 620 -0.06 -18.24 25.55
CA ILE A 620 -0.64 -16.95 25.20
C ILE A 620 -0.97 -16.19 26.48
N VAL A 621 -0.61 -14.92 26.53
CA VAL A 621 -1.04 -13.96 27.55
C VAL A 621 -1.94 -12.95 26.86
N ASP A 622 -3.15 -12.81 27.38
CA ASP A 622 -4.14 -11.93 26.81
C ASP A 622 -3.69 -10.45 26.90
N TRP A 623 -4.14 -9.64 25.96
CA TRP A 623 -3.69 -8.26 25.79
C TRP A 623 -3.82 -7.41 27.06
N TYR A 624 -4.81 -7.63 27.91
CA TYR A 624 -5.03 -6.91 29.18
C TYR A 624 -4.09 -7.34 30.31
N ASP A 625 -3.46 -8.53 30.24
CA ASP A 625 -2.53 -9.04 31.25
C ASP A 625 -1.05 -8.83 30.87
N VAL A 626 -0.76 -8.28 29.67
CA VAL A 626 0.60 -8.18 29.15
C VAL A 626 1.48 -7.29 30.02
N TYR A 627 0.94 -6.19 30.56
CA TYR A 627 1.72 -5.27 31.42
C TYR A 627 2.25 -5.96 32.69
N ASP A 628 1.46 -6.84 33.30
CA ASP A 628 1.87 -7.58 34.50
C ASP A 628 3.00 -8.58 34.20
N MET A 629 3.02 -9.11 32.98
CA MET A 629 3.92 -10.19 32.56
C MET A 629 5.17 -9.72 31.81
N MET A 630 5.22 -8.44 31.35
CA MET A 630 6.34 -7.90 30.58
C MET A 630 7.66 -7.97 31.35
N HIS A 631 8.76 -8.16 30.65
CA HIS A 631 10.08 -8.34 31.24
C HIS A 631 10.84 -7.02 31.46
N VAL A 632 10.57 -5.98 30.63
CA VAL A 632 11.13 -4.62 30.82
C VAL A 632 10.21 -3.85 31.75
N LYS A 633 10.59 -3.72 33.02
CA LYS A 633 9.79 -3.06 34.06
C LYS A 633 10.03 -1.55 34.17
N GLU A 634 11.20 -1.08 33.76
CA GLU A 634 11.55 0.33 33.76
C GLU A 634 11.49 0.89 32.34
N ASP A 635 10.42 1.62 32.02
CA ASP A 635 10.22 2.23 30.72
C ASP A 635 9.67 3.67 30.89
N PRO A 636 10.41 4.69 30.44
CA PRO A 636 9.98 6.07 30.53
C PRO A 636 8.71 6.38 29.71
N GLY A 637 8.35 5.53 28.74
CA GLY A 637 7.16 5.69 27.92
C GLY A 637 5.87 5.71 28.72
N PHE A 638 5.76 4.92 29.83
CA PHE A 638 4.58 4.92 30.67
C PHE A 638 4.32 6.28 31.35
N ALA A 639 5.39 6.95 31.78
CA ALA A 639 5.27 8.31 32.34
C ALA A 639 4.89 9.33 31.27
N LEU A 640 5.44 9.20 30.06
CA LEU A 640 5.10 10.07 28.93
C LEU A 640 3.63 9.86 28.48
N ALA A 641 3.11 8.65 28.58
CA ALA A 641 1.71 8.34 28.31
C ALA A 641 0.76 8.75 29.45
N GLY A 642 1.25 9.30 30.55
CA GLY A 642 0.43 9.59 31.72
C GLY A 642 0.01 8.35 32.52
N MET A 643 0.65 7.21 32.30
CA MET A 643 0.33 5.89 32.88
C MET A 643 1.26 5.54 34.06
N GLU A 644 1.70 6.53 34.85
CA GLU A 644 2.64 6.34 35.98
C GLU A 644 2.11 5.37 37.03
N ASP A 645 0.81 5.35 37.25
CA ASP A 645 0.20 4.44 38.22
C ASP A 645 0.28 2.96 37.80
N VAL A 646 0.22 2.71 36.48
CA VAL A 646 0.44 1.38 35.92
C VAL A 646 1.86 0.93 36.21
N LEU A 647 2.85 1.79 35.95
CA LEU A 647 4.26 1.50 36.21
C LEU A 647 4.52 1.26 37.71
N ARG A 648 3.91 2.05 38.61
CA ARG A 648 4.02 1.86 40.06
C ARG A 648 3.46 0.51 40.51
N ASN A 649 2.32 0.09 39.96
CA ASN A 649 1.69 -1.21 40.29
C ASN A 649 2.56 -2.38 39.84
N ILE A 650 3.21 -2.26 38.66
CA ILE A 650 4.10 -3.29 38.11
C ILE A 650 5.43 -3.37 38.87
N THR A 651 5.96 -2.25 39.35
CA THR A 651 7.26 -2.16 40.04
C THR A 651 7.16 -2.28 41.59
N SER A 652 5.95 -2.18 42.17
CA SER A 652 5.76 -2.39 43.61
C SER A 652 5.98 -3.84 43.97
N GLU A 653 6.62 -4.10 45.13
CA GLU A 653 6.69 -5.46 45.68
C GLU A 653 5.26 -5.98 45.89
N PRO A 654 4.99 -7.25 45.48
CA PRO A 654 3.65 -7.82 45.60
C PRO A 654 3.13 -7.73 47.02
N THR A 655 1.93 -7.20 47.17
CA THR A 655 1.28 -7.16 48.48
C THR A 655 0.89 -8.58 48.92
N GLU A 656 0.67 -8.81 50.25
CA GLU A 656 0.19 -10.13 50.75
C GLU A 656 -1.08 -10.59 50.02
N ALA A 657 -1.94 -9.68 49.55
CA ALA A 657 -3.13 -9.97 48.77
C ALA A 657 -2.80 -10.45 47.33
N ASP A 658 -1.75 -9.93 46.72
CA ASP A 658 -1.29 -10.35 45.40
C ASP A 658 -0.60 -11.72 45.45
N GLU A 659 0.16 -11.99 46.53
CA GLU A 659 0.69 -13.32 46.81
C GLU A 659 -0.40 -14.35 47.06
N ASP A 660 -1.47 -13.99 47.78
CA ASP A 660 -2.59 -14.89 48.02
C ASP A 660 -3.42 -15.14 46.75
N ASN A 661 -3.60 -14.15 45.88
CA ASN A 661 -4.20 -14.30 44.56
C ASN A 661 -3.32 -15.19 43.63
N ARG A 662 -2.01 -14.99 43.64
CA ARG A 662 -1.06 -15.85 42.90
C ARG A 662 -1.11 -17.29 43.41
N LYS A 663 -1.17 -17.49 44.74
CA LYS A 663 -1.29 -18.82 45.35
C LYS A 663 -2.64 -19.45 45.02
N ARG A 664 -3.73 -18.64 44.93
CA ARG A 664 -5.05 -19.13 44.52
C ARG A 664 -5.07 -19.55 43.05
N MET A 665 -4.55 -18.72 42.15
CA MET A 665 -4.41 -19.03 40.72
C MET A 665 -3.48 -20.23 40.47
N ALA A 666 -2.40 -20.34 41.25
CA ALA A 666 -1.52 -21.51 41.18
C ALA A 666 -2.24 -22.80 41.61
N ARG A 667 -3.13 -22.74 42.63
CA ARG A 667 -3.95 -23.86 43.04
C ARG A 667 -5.00 -24.24 41.98
N GLU A 668 -5.66 -23.24 41.41
CA GLU A 668 -6.62 -23.43 40.30
C GLU A 668 -5.94 -24.03 39.06
N ARG A 669 -4.69 -23.66 38.76
CA ARG A 669 -3.87 -24.27 37.70
C ARG A 669 -3.43 -25.70 38.06
N GLN A 670 -3.15 -25.99 39.32
CA GLN A 670 -2.82 -27.34 39.81
C GLN A 670 -4.03 -28.29 39.75
N ASP A 671 -5.21 -27.76 40.07
CA ASP A 671 -6.49 -28.48 39.95
C ASP A 671 -6.88 -28.72 38.48
N ALA A 672 -6.43 -27.85 37.57
CA ALA A 672 -6.57 -28.00 36.12
C ALA A 672 -5.51 -28.93 35.47
N GLY A 673 -4.60 -29.51 36.25
CA GLY A 673 -3.63 -30.50 35.81
C GLY A 673 -2.42 -29.90 35.06
N VAL A 674 -2.16 -28.62 35.20
CA VAL A 674 -0.98 -27.94 34.59
C VAL A 674 0.21 -28.04 35.57
N PRO A 675 1.35 -28.67 35.21
CA PRO A 675 2.49 -28.78 36.11
C PRO A 675 3.15 -27.42 36.38
N VAL A 676 3.38 -27.10 37.63
CA VAL A 676 4.07 -25.90 38.10
C VAL A 676 5.49 -26.32 38.54
N TYR A 677 6.51 -25.76 37.91
CA TYR A 677 7.93 -26.01 38.22
C TYR A 677 8.58 -24.76 38.81
N ASP A 678 9.60 -24.90 39.63
CA ASP A 678 10.35 -23.77 40.17
C ASP A 678 11.49 -23.33 39.21
N GLU A 679 12.07 -22.16 39.46
CA GLU A 679 13.09 -21.52 38.59
C GLU A 679 14.36 -22.40 38.45
N LYS A 680 14.65 -23.20 39.47
CA LYS A 680 15.82 -24.09 39.51
C LYS A 680 15.60 -25.39 38.75
N GLU A 681 14.37 -25.91 38.77
CA GLU A 681 13.95 -27.04 37.95
C GLU A 681 13.91 -26.67 36.45
N LEU A 682 13.56 -25.43 36.13
CA LEU A 682 13.61 -24.87 34.79
C LEU A 682 15.05 -24.80 34.25
N GLU A 683 15.99 -24.32 35.07
CA GLU A 683 17.39 -24.23 34.72
C GLU A 683 17.99 -25.61 34.52
N ASP A 684 17.61 -26.59 35.36
CA ASP A 684 18.04 -28.00 35.24
C ASP A 684 17.44 -28.68 33.99
N ILE A 685 16.19 -28.38 33.63
CA ILE A 685 15.58 -28.87 32.39
C ILE A 685 16.25 -28.23 31.18
N PHE A 686 16.57 -26.95 31.25
CA PHE A 686 17.27 -26.23 30.20
C PHE A 686 18.68 -26.79 29.98
N VAL A 687 19.42 -27.02 31.07
CA VAL A 687 20.79 -27.60 31.01
C VAL A 687 20.75 -29.05 30.50
N ARG A 688 19.76 -29.84 30.87
CA ARG A 688 19.58 -31.23 30.36
C ARG A 688 19.23 -31.25 28.86
N THR A 689 18.44 -30.31 28.42
CA THR A 689 17.94 -30.27 27.02
C THR A 689 18.94 -29.64 26.06
N TYR A 690 19.71 -28.66 26.50
CA TYR A 690 20.55 -27.83 25.64
C TYR A 690 22.03 -27.81 26.03
N GLY A 691 22.42 -28.44 27.14
CA GLY A 691 23.80 -28.50 27.63
C GLY A 691 24.22 -27.25 28.43
N SER A 692 25.27 -27.40 29.28
CA SER A 692 25.80 -26.33 30.10
C SER A 692 26.44 -25.19 29.27
N ASN A 693 26.23 -23.96 29.70
CA ASN A 693 26.76 -22.73 29.11
C ASN A 693 28.29 -22.63 29.30
N SER A 694 29.08 -23.33 28.50
CA SER A 694 30.54 -23.18 28.57
C SER A 694 31.04 -22.08 27.63
N ARG A 695 32.06 -21.33 28.04
CA ARG A 695 32.68 -20.20 27.32
C ARG A 695 33.19 -20.55 25.89
N GLU A 696 33.28 -21.82 25.52
CA GLU A 696 33.64 -22.27 24.16
C GLU A 696 32.61 -21.97 23.10
N ASN A 697 31.30 -21.86 23.47
CA ASN A 697 30.26 -21.49 22.53
C ASN A 697 30.25 -20.00 22.16
N ALA A 698 30.84 -19.14 23.00
CA ALA A 698 30.94 -17.71 22.69
C ALA A 698 31.96 -17.37 21.58
N ALA A 699 32.98 -18.23 21.43
CA ALA A 699 33.97 -18.11 20.35
C ALA A 699 33.42 -18.58 18.99
N TYR A 700 32.47 -19.53 19.02
CA TYR A 700 31.82 -20.05 17.80
C TYR A 700 30.86 -19.04 17.19
N ASN A 701 30.13 -18.30 18.00
CA ASN A 701 29.20 -17.26 17.56
C ASN A 701 29.89 -16.02 16.98
N LYS A 702 31.11 -15.66 17.50
CA LYS A 702 31.94 -14.59 16.90
C LYS A 702 32.51 -14.99 15.52
N ALA A 703 32.74 -16.29 15.28
CA ALA A 703 33.22 -16.80 14.00
C ALA A 703 32.08 -16.88 12.93
N GLY A 704 30.80 -17.04 13.35
CA GLY A 704 29.62 -17.04 12.49
C GLY A 704 29.36 -15.68 11.86
N PHE A 705 29.45 -14.61 12.66
CA PHE A 705 29.18 -13.24 12.22
C PHE A 705 30.19 -12.69 11.19
N ASN A 706 31.47 -13.18 11.25
CA ASN A 706 32.48 -12.82 10.26
C ASN A 706 32.49 -13.70 8.98
N ARG A 707 31.66 -14.74 8.90
CA ARG A 707 31.54 -15.59 7.71
C ARG A 707 30.50 -15.13 6.71
N TYR A 708 29.57 -14.25 7.09
CA TYR A 708 28.61 -13.65 6.19
C TYR A 708 29.27 -12.82 5.06
N ASN A 709 30.52 -12.40 5.27
CA ASN A 709 31.29 -11.63 4.30
C ASN A 709 32.22 -12.48 3.39
N LYS A 710 32.10 -13.81 3.39
CA LYS A 710 32.96 -14.70 2.55
C LYS A 710 32.16 -15.81 1.87
N GLY A 711 31.18 -15.49 1.06
CA GLY A 711 30.66 -16.24 -0.09
C GLY A 711 30.57 -17.78 0.03
N VAL A 712 30.28 -18.37 1.20
CA VAL A 712 30.04 -19.82 1.35
C VAL A 712 28.51 -20.03 1.40
N SER A 713 27.96 -20.86 0.49
CA SER A 713 26.54 -21.11 0.38
C SER A 713 25.98 -21.81 1.63
N GLU A 714 24.82 -21.39 2.08
CA GLU A 714 24.11 -22.00 3.24
C GLU A 714 23.78 -23.48 3.03
N ALA A 715 23.68 -23.93 1.79
CA ALA A 715 23.51 -25.35 1.45
C ALA A 715 24.66 -26.21 2.00
N ASP A 716 25.89 -25.70 1.95
CA ASP A 716 27.08 -26.41 2.50
C ASP A 716 27.03 -26.45 4.04
N TRP A 717 26.39 -25.50 4.68
CA TRP A 717 26.19 -25.46 6.13
C TRP A 717 25.19 -26.53 6.62
N TYR A 718 24.01 -26.63 5.93
CA TYR A 718 23.00 -27.63 6.27
C TYR A 718 23.47 -29.07 6.02
N VAL A 719 24.20 -29.32 4.92
CA VAL A 719 24.81 -30.63 4.64
C VAL A 719 25.84 -31.00 5.70
N LYS A 720 26.60 -30.03 6.16
CA LYS A 720 27.63 -30.25 7.21
C LYS A 720 27.01 -30.51 8.57
N LYS A 721 25.92 -29.78 8.92
CA LYS A 721 25.21 -29.96 10.19
C LYS A 721 24.42 -31.28 10.26
N ALA A 722 23.86 -31.74 9.14
CA ALA A 722 23.20 -33.05 9.04
C ALA A 722 24.24 -34.21 9.14
N ALA A 723 25.46 -34.01 8.62
CA ALA A 723 26.55 -34.98 8.71
C ALA A 723 27.15 -35.06 10.14
N GLU A 724 27.14 -33.98 10.90
CA GLU A 724 27.62 -33.97 12.30
C GLU A 724 26.63 -34.61 13.27
N HIS A 725 25.30 -34.54 13.02
CA HIS A 725 24.29 -35.23 13.84
C HIS A 725 24.13 -36.71 13.54
N GLY A 726 24.61 -37.18 12.40
CA GLY A 726 24.62 -38.61 12.04
C GLY A 726 25.69 -39.45 12.74
N LYS A 727 26.60 -38.85 13.56
CA LYS A 727 27.64 -39.56 14.32
C LYS A 727 27.40 -39.51 15.82
N SER A 728 26.32 -40.07 16.30
CA SER A 728 26.15 -40.34 17.72
C SER A 728 25.56 -41.75 17.96
N LYS A 729 26.50 -42.67 18.14
CA LYS A 729 26.42 -43.85 18.99
C LYS A 729 25.33 -44.88 18.75
N THR A 730 25.69 -45.86 17.95
CA THR A 730 25.26 -47.26 18.17
C THR A 730 25.97 -47.82 19.40
N THR A 731 25.25 -48.14 20.46
CA THR A 731 25.63 -49.18 21.45
C THR A 731 24.38 -49.77 22.08
N GLY A 732 24.28 -51.09 21.94
CA GLY A 732 23.59 -51.96 22.90
C GLY A 732 22.23 -52.49 22.54
N ALA A 733 22.20 -53.44 21.62
CA ALA A 733 21.06 -54.40 21.57
C ALA A 733 21.07 -55.29 22.80
N GLN A 734 19.98 -55.36 23.50
CA GLN A 734 19.62 -56.57 24.27
C GLN A 734 18.18 -56.93 24.02
N THR A 735 18.04 -58.05 23.38
CA THR A 735 16.86 -58.89 23.23
C THR A 735 16.29 -59.30 24.59
N LEU A 736 15.01 -59.11 24.78
CA LEU A 736 14.22 -60.01 25.65
C LEU A 736 12.89 -60.29 25.00
N SER A 737 12.68 -61.56 24.81
CA SER A 737 11.50 -62.18 24.26
C SER A 737 10.38 -62.35 25.24
N ALA A 738 9.19 -62.43 24.69
CA ALA A 738 8.01 -63.23 25.09
C ALA A 738 7.12 -62.72 26.23
N GLY A 739 5.85 -62.66 25.93
CA GLY A 739 4.76 -62.73 26.90
C GLY A 739 3.47 -62.11 26.40
N SER A 740 2.73 -62.93 25.67
CA SER A 740 1.31 -62.65 25.33
C SER A 740 0.44 -62.35 26.56
N LYS A 741 -0.39 -61.33 26.46
CA LYS A 741 -1.83 -61.40 26.87
C LYS A 741 -2.61 -60.25 26.33
N THR A 742 -3.62 -60.63 25.60
CA THR A 742 -4.72 -59.87 25.08
C THR A 742 -5.39 -58.98 26.12
N ALA A 743 -5.54 -57.67 25.79
CA ALA A 743 -6.61 -56.85 26.30
C ALA A 743 -7.08 -55.98 25.12
N ASP A 744 -8.28 -56.27 24.72
CA ASP A 744 -9.05 -55.61 23.70
C ASP A 744 -9.39 -54.19 24.17
N THR A 745 -8.75 -53.20 23.63
CA THR A 745 -9.22 -51.80 23.65
C THR A 745 -9.20 -51.28 22.24
N GLY A 746 -10.41 -51.16 21.71
CA GLY A 746 -10.66 -50.76 20.33
C GLY A 746 -10.01 -49.43 19.95
N ILE A 747 -8.89 -49.54 19.28
CA ILE A 747 -8.39 -48.49 18.43
C ILE A 747 -8.91 -48.81 17.04
N ALA A 748 -9.86 -48.00 16.59
CA ALA A 748 -10.42 -48.10 15.26
C ALA A 748 -9.28 -48.10 14.21
N ARG A 749 -9.16 -49.19 13.47
CA ARG A 749 -8.39 -49.27 12.25
C ARG A 749 -8.92 -48.17 11.31
N PRO A 750 -8.11 -47.46 10.55
CA PRO A 750 -8.57 -46.65 9.46
C PRO A 750 -9.14 -47.58 8.37
N GLY A 751 -10.39 -47.94 8.57
CA GLY A 751 -11.15 -48.63 7.55
C GLY A 751 -11.52 -47.67 6.44
N ALA A 752 -11.42 -48.16 5.21
CA ALA A 752 -11.84 -47.51 4.00
C ALA A 752 -13.13 -46.66 4.21
N TYR A 753 -12.96 -45.38 4.35
CA TYR A 753 -14.07 -44.43 4.24
C TYR A 753 -14.59 -44.45 2.82
N ARG A 754 -15.81 -44.98 2.65
CA ARG A 754 -16.60 -44.78 1.45
C ARG A 754 -16.79 -43.27 1.25
N LYS A 755 -16.08 -42.69 0.26
CA LYS A 755 -16.25 -41.29 -0.13
C LYS A 755 -17.76 -40.98 -0.25
N GLN A 756 -18.26 -40.08 0.61
CA GLN A 756 -19.44 -39.29 0.26
C GLN A 756 -19.03 -38.34 -0.85
N LYS A 757 -19.75 -38.41 -1.96
CA LYS A 757 -19.49 -37.59 -3.16
C LYS A 757 -19.67 -36.12 -2.78
N GLY A 758 -18.54 -35.36 -2.59
CA GLY A 758 -18.62 -33.89 -2.41
C GLY A 758 -17.59 -33.23 -1.51
N GLU A 759 -16.87 -33.94 -0.62
CA GLU A 759 -15.88 -33.26 0.24
C GLU A 759 -14.49 -33.25 -0.42
N LYS A 760 -13.92 -32.05 -0.66
CA LYS A 760 -12.53 -31.88 -1.09
C LYS A 760 -11.61 -32.15 0.09
N GLU A 761 -10.58 -32.99 -0.11
CA GLU A 761 -9.49 -33.21 0.83
C GLU A 761 -8.21 -32.55 0.32
N TYR A 762 -7.50 -31.84 1.19
CA TYR A 762 -6.24 -31.19 0.87
C TYR A 762 -5.06 -31.89 1.55
N LEU A 763 -3.96 -32.05 0.81
CA LEU A 763 -2.68 -32.51 1.35
C LEU A 763 -1.62 -31.44 1.10
N LEU A 764 -1.14 -30.82 2.16
CA LEU A 764 -0.04 -29.87 2.16
C LEU A 764 1.26 -30.63 2.48
N VAL A 765 2.30 -30.42 1.70
CA VAL A 765 3.57 -31.13 1.84
C VAL A 765 4.71 -30.13 1.91
N ASP A 766 5.49 -30.15 2.98
CA ASP A 766 6.76 -29.43 3.04
C ASP A 766 7.79 -30.17 2.19
N GLY A 767 8.12 -29.59 1.05
CA GLY A 767 8.97 -30.23 0.04
C GLY A 767 10.41 -30.48 0.52
N TYR A 768 11.04 -29.51 1.19
CA TYR A 768 12.41 -29.71 1.68
C TYR A 768 12.48 -30.62 2.89
N ASN A 769 11.50 -30.56 3.77
CA ASN A 769 11.45 -31.46 4.92
C ASN A 769 11.32 -32.92 4.45
N VAL A 770 10.52 -33.18 3.42
CA VAL A 770 10.39 -34.51 2.80
C VAL A 770 11.65 -34.91 2.03
N ILE A 771 12.27 -34.03 1.23
CA ILE A 771 13.51 -34.34 0.50
C ILE A 771 14.62 -34.76 1.46
N PHE A 772 14.78 -34.06 2.58
CA PHE A 772 15.82 -34.37 3.55
C PHE A 772 15.49 -35.54 4.48
N ALA A 773 14.21 -35.93 4.59
CA ALA A 773 13.77 -37.09 5.35
C ALA A 773 13.84 -38.41 4.57
N TRP A 774 13.79 -38.37 3.22
CA TRP A 774 13.88 -39.58 2.39
C TRP A 774 15.28 -39.82 1.86
N ASP A 775 15.87 -40.97 2.18
CA ASP A 775 17.28 -41.26 1.90
C ASP A 775 17.68 -41.15 0.42
N ASP A 776 16.81 -41.57 -0.51
CA ASP A 776 17.00 -41.52 -1.95
C ASP A 776 16.95 -40.07 -2.50
N LEU A 777 16.03 -39.24 -2.00
CA LEU A 777 15.93 -37.84 -2.37
C LEU A 777 17.05 -37.03 -1.72
N LYS A 778 17.40 -37.34 -0.48
CA LYS A 778 18.53 -36.72 0.22
C LYS A 778 19.87 -36.98 -0.46
N ALA A 779 20.09 -38.18 -0.93
CA ALA A 779 21.30 -38.52 -1.70
C ALA A 779 21.33 -37.73 -3.05
N LEU A 780 20.19 -37.58 -3.70
CA LEU A 780 20.06 -36.82 -4.93
C LEU A 780 20.24 -35.31 -4.68
N ALA A 781 19.71 -34.79 -3.60
CA ALA A 781 19.81 -33.37 -3.21
C ALA A 781 21.27 -32.99 -2.88
N ALA A 782 22.07 -33.93 -2.40
CA ALA A 782 23.53 -33.73 -2.17
C ALA A 782 24.32 -33.50 -3.49
N VAL A 783 23.78 -33.97 -4.61
CA VAL A 783 24.38 -33.81 -5.95
C VAL A 783 23.76 -32.61 -6.66
N ASN A 784 22.44 -32.56 -6.69
CA ASN A 784 21.66 -31.48 -7.33
C ASN A 784 20.28 -31.35 -6.65
N ILE A 785 20.03 -30.21 -6.03
CA ILE A 785 18.79 -29.93 -5.29
C ILE A 785 17.59 -29.82 -6.23
N ASP A 786 17.79 -29.29 -7.45
CA ASP A 786 16.72 -29.14 -8.43
C ASP A 786 16.23 -30.50 -8.93
N SER A 787 17.15 -31.42 -9.18
CA SER A 787 16.81 -32.79 -9.55
C SER A 787 16.06 -33.55 -8.45
N ALA A 788 16.34 -33.24 -7.17
CA ALA A 788 15.59 -33.80 -6.05
C ALA A 788 14.17 -33.21 -5.94
N ARG A 789 14.02 -31.91 -6.24
CA ARG A 789 12.71 -31.25 -6.33
C ARG A 789 11.85 -31.86 -7.44
N ASP A 790 12.38 -31.96 -8.66
CA ASP A 790 11.69 -32.52 -9.80
C ASP A 790 11.25 -33.96 -9.53
N LYS A 791 12.13 -34.78 -8.95
CA LYS A 791 11.79 -36.14 -8.58
C LYS A 791 10.70 -36.22 -7.50
N LEU A 792 10.69 -35.32 -6.51
CA LEU A 792 9.62 -35.26 -5.52
C LEU A 792 8.30 -34.81 -6.16
N ILE A 793 8.34 -33.83 -7.06
CA ILE A 793 7.17 -33.37 -7.82
C ILE A 793 6.54 -34.54 -8.61
N ASP A 794 7.36 -35.35 -9.29
CA ASP A 794 6.89 -36.52 -10.04
C ASP A 794 6.26 -37.60 -9.11
N ILE A 795 6.88 -37.87 -7.97
CA ILE A 795 6.36 -38.82 -6.98
C ILE A 795 5.01 -38.35 -6.43
N MET A 796 4.90 -37.06 -6.07
CA MET A 796 3.68 -36.48 -5.52
C MET A 796 2.57 -36.37 -6.57
N SER A 797 2.90 -36.09 -7.81
CA SER A 797 1.96 -36.08 -8.93
C SER A 797 1.36 -37.46 -9.18
N ASN A 798 2.19 -38.50 -9.17
CA ASN A 798 1.72 -39.89 -9.29
C ASN A 798 0.83 -40.32 -8.13
N TYR A 799 1.22 -39.96 -6.91
CA TYR A 799 0.44 -40.24 -5.69
C TYR A 799 -0.92 -39.54 -5.73
N GLN A 800 -0.96 -38.26 -6.10
CA GLN A 800 -2.20 -37.49 -6.21
C GLN A 800 -3.16 -38.11 -7.24
N GLY A 801 -2.63 -38.58 -8.40
CA GLY A 801 -3.42 -39.20 -9.48
C GLY A 801 -4.25 -40.41 -9.01
N TYR A 802 -3.73 -41.14 -8.00
CA TYR A 802 -4.43 -42.28 -7.39
C TYR A 802 -5.38 -41.87 -6.25
N VAL A 803 -4.91 -41.00 -5.33
CA VAL A 803 -5.66 -40.60 -4.14
C VAL A 803 -6.78 -39.61 -4.47
N GLY A 804 -6.55 -38.73 -5.45
CA GLY A 804 -7.52 -37.75 -5.93
C GLY A 804 -7.82 -36.64 -4.91
N CYS A 805 -6.84 -36.28 -4.06
CA CYS A 805 -6.90 -35.12 -3.17
C CYS A 805 -6.35 -33.88 -3.91
N GLU A 806 -6.63 -32.67 -3.41
CA GLU A 806 -5.93 -31.46 -3.84
C GLU A 806 -4.56 -31.43 -3.13
N LEU A 807 -3.46 -31.57 -3.88
CA LEU A 807 -2.12 -31.63 -3.33
C LEU A 807 -1.35 -30.34 -3.60
N ILE A 808 -0.81 -29.73 -2.55
CA ILE A 808 0.00 -28.53 -2.57
C ILE A 808 1.37 -28.86 -2.00
N LEU A 809 2.39 -28.81 -2.85
CA LEU A 809 3.79 -29.05 -2.48
C LEU A 809 4.50 -27.71 -2.33
N VAL A 810 5.02 -27.41 -1.15
CA VAL A 810 5.59 -26.11 -0.81
C VAL A 810 7.11 -26.21 -0.71
N PHE A 811 7.82 -25.31 -1.35
CA PHE A 811 9.27 -25.16 -1.28
C PHE A 811 9.64 -23.75 -0.80
N ASP A 812 10.59 -23.67 0.12
CA ASP A 812 11.23 -22.42 0.49
C ASP A 812 12.00 -21.81 -0.68
N ALA A 813 11.61 -20.60 -1.07
CA ALA A 813 12.33 -19.82 -2.07
C ALA A 813 13.44 -18.93 -1.48
N TYR A 814 13.78 -19.11 -0.21
CA TYR A 814 14.76 -18.32 0.56
C TYR A 814 16.13 -18.12 -0.11
N LYS A 815 16.45 -18.89 -1.16
CA LYS A 815 17.75 -18.85 -1.85
C LYS A 815 17.75 -18.20 -3.23
N VAL A 816 16.60 -17.75 -3.72
CA VAL A 816 16.52 -17.04 -5.00
C VAL A 816 16.20 -15.58 -4.68
N LYS A 817 17.23 -14.74 -4.66
CA LYS A 817 17.07 -13.29 -4.49
C LYS A 817 16.07 -12.77 -5.52
N GLN A 818 15.07 -12.01 -5.06
CA GLN A 818 13.99 -11.40 -5.86
C GLN A 818 12.96 -12.39 -6.43
N ASN A 819 12.62 -13.49 -5.73
CA ASN A 819 11.47 -14.30 -6.13
C ASN A 819 10.21 -13.77 -5.44
N PRO A 820 9.21 -13.24 -6.18
CA PRO A 820 7.95 -12.73 -5.63
C PRO A 820 7.02 -13.83 -5.11
N GLY A 821 7.49 -15.08 -5.08
CA GLY A 821 6.68 -16.27 -4.86
C GLY A 821 5.98 -16.70 -6.15
N SER A 822 5.95 -17.99 -6.43
CA SER A 822 5.24 -18.51 -7.60
C SER A 822 4.41 -19.73 -7.23
N ILE A 823 3.20 -19.78 -7.75
CA ILE A 823 2.35 -20.98 -7.70
C ILE A 823 2.24 -21.52 -9.11
N THR A 824 2.81 -22.67 -9.34
CA THR A 824 2.78 -23.34 -10.64
C THR A 824 1.99 -24.64 -10.54
N LYS A 825 1.20 -24.94 -11.56
CA LYS A 825 0.50 -26.22 -11.65
C LYS A 825 1.35 -27.20 -12.45
N HIS A 826 1.87 -28.22 -11.76
CA HIS A 826 2.59 -29.34 -12.37
C HIS A 826 1.67 -30.55 -12.49
N GLY A 827 1.23 -30.84 -13.71
CA GLY A 827 0.26 -31.92 -13.95
C GLY A 827 -1.02 -31.73 -13.15
N ASN A 828 -1.18 -32.51 -12.11
CA ASN A 828 -2.36 -32.58 -11.23
C ASN A 828 -2.10 -32.02 -9.82
N ILE A 829 -0.91 -31.48 -9.52
CA ILE A 829 -0.54 -30.91 -8.23
C ILE A 829 -0.19 -29.44 -8.36
N HIS A 830 -0.31 -28.70 -7.24
CA HIS A 830 0.15 -27.35 -7.12
C HIS A 830 1.53 -27.29 -6.45
N VAL A 831 2.51 -26.65 -7.08
CA VAL A 831 3.85 -26.44 -6.55
C VAL A 831 3.99 -24.97 -6.22
N VAL A 832 4.27 -24.67 -4.97
CA VAL A 832 4.41 -23.32 -4.44
C VAL A 832 5.87 -23.08 -4.07
N TYR A 833 6.43 -22.00 -4.58
CA TYR A 833 7.69 -21.42 -4.11
C TYR A 833 7.35 -20.18 -3.30
N THR A 834 7.76 -20.15 -2.03
CA THR A 834 7.41 -19.05 -1.12
C THR A 834 8.12 -17.75 -1.51
N LYS A 835 7.62 -16.62 -1.01
CA LYS A 835 8.26 -15.32 -1.20
C LYS A 835 9.58 -15.23 -0.43
N GLU A 836 10.47 -14.30 -0.78
CA GLU A 836 11.81 -14.15 -0.21
C GLU A 836 11.86 -14.10 1.34
N ALA A 837 10.79 -13.63 2.00
CA ALA A 837 10.67 -13.56 3.45
C ALA A 837 9.68 -14.56 4.08
N GLU A 838 9.11 -15.46 3.29
CA GLU A 838 8.08 -16.42 3.74
C GLU A 838 8.68 -17.83 3.73
N THR A 839 8.71 -18.49 4.89
CA THR A 839 9.14 -19.90 4.96
C THR A 839 8.04 -20.84 4.49
N ALA A 840 8.39 -22.08 4.12
CA ALA A 840 7.41 -23.11 3.81
C ALA A 840 6.45 -23.36 4.97
N ASP A 841 6.97 -23.36 6.21
CA ASP A 841 6.19 -23.52 7.44
C ASP A 841 5.13 -22.43 7.57
N MET A 842 5.49 -21.15 7.35
CA MET A 842 4.54 -20.03 7.41
C MET A 842 3.46 -20.12 6.33
N TYR A 843 3.82 -20.54 5.13
CA TYR A 843 2.85 -20.72 4.05
C TYR A 843 1.90 -21.90 4.35
N ILE A 844 2.42 -23.00 4.87
CA ILE A 844 1.62 -24.19 5.25
C ILE A 844 0.69 -23.85 6.42
N GLU A 845 1.18 -23.13 7.41
CA GLU A 845 0.37 -22.67 8.55
C GLU A 845 -0.80 -21.80 8.09
N LYS A 846 -0.51 -20.76 7.29
CA LYS A 846 -1.52 -19.87 6.72
C LYS A 846 -2.56 -20.64 5.89
N THR A 847 -2.09 -21.48 4.98
CA THR A 847 -2.96 -22.25 4.10
C THR A 847 -3.80 -23.29 4.88
N THR A 848 -3.23 -23.88 5.92
CA THR A 848 -3.93 -24.81 6.82
C THR A 848 -5.05 -24.11 7.59
N HIS A 849 -4.79 -22.89 8.05
CA HIS A 849 -5.79 -22.07 8.72
C HIS A 849 -6.94 -21.68 7.78
N GLU A 850 -6.63 -21.30 6.54
CA GLU A 850 -7.61 -20.91 5.52
C GLU A 850 -8.50 -22.09 5.07
N LEU A 851 -7.89 -23.27 4.89
CA LEU A 851 -8.58 -24.45 4.35
C LEU A 851 -9.21 -25.33 5.45
N GLY A 852 -8.61 -25.36 6.66
CA GLY A 852 -9.01 -26.28 7.72
C GLY A 852 -10.43 -26.08 8.25
N ARG A 853 -10.98 -24.87 8.09
CA ARG A 853 -12.38 -24.56 8.47
C ARG A 853 -13.43 -25.14 7.52
N LYS A 854 -13.06 -25.39 6.26
CA LYS A 854 -14.01 -25.75 5.18
C LYS A 854 -13.77 -27.15 4.64
N TYR A 855 -12.55 -27.66 4.77
CA TYR A 855 -12.09 -28.88 4.15
C TYR A 855 -11.26 -29.71 5.11
N LYS A 856 -11.17 -31.00 4.85
CA LYS A 856 -10.24 -31.86 5.57
C LYS A 856 -8.83 -31.61 5.05
N VAL A 857 -7.97 -31.06 5.90
CA VAL A 857 -6.58 -30.75 5.57
C VAL A 857 -5.66 -31.74 6.30
N THR A 858 -4.70 -32.30 5.55
CA THR A 858 -3.61 -33.11 6.09
C THR A 858 -2.30 -32.43 5.76
N VAL A 859 -1.40 -32.31 6.73
CA VAL A 859 -0.09 -31.71 6.54
C VAL A 859 0.99 -32.76 6.76
N ALA A 860 1.91 -32.88 5.77
CA ALA A 860 3.04 -33.78 5.80
C ALA A 860 4.33 -33.00 6.02
N SER A 861 4.85 -33.05 7.26
CA SER A 861 6.12 -32.48 7.70
C SER A 861 6.72 -33.30 8.83
N SER A 862 8.02 -33.25 9.03
CA SER A 862 8.74 -33.88 10.15
C SER A 862 9.17 -32.89 11.22
N ASP A 863 8.89 -31.60 11.04
CA ASP A 863 9.20 -30.61 12.08
C ASP A 863 8.19 -30.73 13.23
N GLY A 864 8.73 -30.88 14.46
CA GLY A 864 7.90 -31.12 15.66
C GLY A 864 7.12 -29.90 16.11
N LEU A 865 7.58 -28.68 15.78
CA LEU A 865 6.92 -27.44 16.13
C LEU A 865 5.76 -27.11 15.17
N GLU A 866 5.99 -27.24 13.88
CA GLU A 866 4.98 -27.12 12.85
C GLU A 866 3.81 -28.07 13.09
N GLN A 867 4.10 -29.28 13.55
CA GLN A 867 3.14 -30.31 13.87
C GLN A 867 2.22 -29.96 15.06
N LEU A 868 2.71 -29.20 16.05
CA LEU A 868 1.91 -28.75 17.21
C LEU A 868 0.95 -27.61 16.83
N ILE A 869 1.41 -26.68 16.01
CA ILE A 869 0.62 -25.53 15.51
C ILE A 869 -0.54 -26.03 14.62
N ILE A 870 -0.24 -26.97 13.73
CA ILE A 870 -1.20 -27.57 12.80
C ILE A 870 -2.32 -28.34 13.55
N MET A 871 -1.99 -29.05 14.62
CA MET A 871 -2.99 -29.75 15.45
C MET A 871 -3.94 -28.79 16.16
N GLY A 872 -3.43 -27.59 16.57
CA GLY A 872 -4.25 -26.53 17.18
C GLY A 872 -5.29 -25.94 16.22
N GLN A 873 -5.08 -26.08 14.90
CA GLN A 873 -5.96 -25.56 13.85
C GLN A 873 -6.92 -26.62 13.24
N GLY A 874 -6.96 -27.81 13.80
CA GLY A 874 -7.92 -28.85 13.39
C GLY A 874 -7.48 -29.66 12.15
N ALA A 875 -6.26 -29.54 11.65
CA ALA A 875 -5.74 -30.34 10.55
C ALA A 875 -5.16 -31.66 11.03
N LEU A 876 -5.14 -32.64 10.13
CA LEU A 876 -4.55 -33.96 10.40
C LEU A 876 -3.04 -33.91 10.13
N ARG A 877 -2.27 -34.56 10.96
CA ARG A 877 -0.83 -34.68 10.86
C ARG A 877 -0.38 -35.94 10.14
N MET A 878 0.62 -35.81 9.24
CA MET A 878 1.35 -36.94 8.67
C MET A 878 2.87 -36.65 8.78
N SER A 879 3.65 -37.59 9.28
CA SER A 879 5.10 -37.43 9.26
C SER A 879 5.65 -37.68 7.85
N SER A 880 6.82 -37.08 7.48
CA SER A 880 7.48 -37.37 6.20
C SER A 880 7.74 -38.88 5.99
N ARG A 881 7.98 -39.63 7.05
CA ARG A 881 8.09 -41.09 7.01
C ARG A 881 6.74 -41.76 6.74
N GLY A 882 5.67 -41.28 7.40
CA GLY A 882 4.32 -41.80 7.17
C GLY A 882 3.85 -41.50 5.73
N LEU A 883 4.19 -40.35 5.19
CA LEU A 883 3.94 -40.04 3.77
C LEU A 883 4.70 -41.01 2.85
N ARG A 884 5.96 -41.37 3.17
CA ARG A 884 6.72 -42.34 2.42
C ARG A 884 6.05 -43.71 2.36
N GLU A 885 5.66 -44.20 3.53
CA GLU A 885 4.96 -45.50 3.69
C GLU A 885 3.65 -45.50 2.86
N GLU A 886 2.93 -44.39 2.86
CA GLU A 886 1.67 -44.28 2.12
C GLU A 886 1.90 -44.23 0.61
N VAL A 887 2.92 -43.48 0.15
CA VAL A 887 3.34 -43.43 -1.26
C VAL A 887 3.80 -44.81 -1.75
N GLU A 888 4.59 -45.53 -0.96
CA GLU A 888 5.01 -46.89 -1.31
C GLU A 888 3.83 -47.89 -1.34
N ARG A 889 2.87 -47.74 -0.44
CA ARG A 889 1.64 -48.52 -0.45
C ARG A 889 0.84 -48.29 -1.74
N VAL A 890 0.66 -47.04 -2.15
CA VAL A 890 -0.04 -46.69 -3.37
C VAL A 890 0.69 -47.22 -4.61
N ASN A 891 2.03 -47.11 -4.63
CA ASN A 891 2.84 -47.62 -5.73
C ASN A 891 2.75 -49.17 -5.83
N GLN A 892 2.66 -49.89 -4.71
CA GLN A 892 2.44 -51.33 -4.71
C GLN A 892 1.05 -51.74 -5.28
N ILE A 893 0.01 -51.00 -4.93
CA ILE A 893 -1.34 -51.20 -5.46
C ILE A 893 -1.34 -50.95 -6.97
N LEU A 894 -0.76 -49.85 -7.41
CA LEU A 894 -0.68 -49.52 -8.85
C LEU A 894 0.06 -50.60 -9.66
N ARG A 895 1.17 -51.15 -9.10
CA ARG A 895 1.88 -52.28 -9.73
C ARG A 895 1.06 -53.55 -9.78
N ASN A 896 0.28 -53.81 -8.74
CA ASN A 896 -0.53 -55.05 -8.69
C ASN A 896 -1.80 -54.98 -9.55
N ASP A 897 -2.41 -53.80 -9.66
CA ASP A 897 -3.71 -53.67 -10.36
C ASP A 897 -3.59 -53.24 -11.83
N TYR A 898 -2.50 -52.57 -12.24
CA TYR A 898 -2.35 -52.00 -13.60
C TYR A 898 -1.16 -52.53 -14.41
N LEU A 899 -0.24 -53.29 -13.82
CA LEU A 899 0.93 -53.87 -14.49
C LEU A 899 0.93 -55.41 -14.57
N LYS A 900 -0.23 -56.02 -14.53
CA LYS A 900 -0.42 -57.45 -14.86
C LYS A 900 -0.74 -57.64 -16.33
#